data_e8d7b538363c70bfa1fcc58c845a0e55
#
_entry.id   e8d7b538363c70bfa1fcc58c845a0e55
#
_cell.length_a   1.000
_cell.length_b   1.000
_cell.length_c   1.000
_cell.angle_alpha   90.00
_cell.angle_beta   90.00
_cell.angle_gamma   90.00
#
_symmetry.space_group_name_H-M   'P 1'
#
loop_
_entity.id
_entity.type
_entity.pdbx_description
1 polymer ?
#
loop_
_entity_poly.entity_id
_entity_poly.type
_entity_poly.pdbx_seq_one_letter_code
_entity_poly.pdbx_strand_id
1 'polypeptide(L)'
;MGQNSTKQPVKREDLYAFHFLSDPVLSPDGVWAAYTEAQADEESNGYKTRVWVRNLKTGENRLLAARGGAKNPVWLDGESLLFASERDQEKEEAKTSSRYYRISVNGGEAQLFFALPVKADKVAVMADGRYLVSAAADDFDGNQADADGTYRAQRGKDYEIYEELPFWFNGKGIRSRKRQALYVYDAAGQTLTRISAPLQEVSSFAVSPDGRLAAYSGPVYDSLRPRTSALYVYDAAAGSSRQLTEAELYETDNVCFFGSGRIFYTGTTYERVGKHPRYYLYDLTAGETRQLPYCDAAIGSSVGSDAKFGSGRSLVYCGKKDLLYMTQTSWGDSRILAMAADGTLREVSRQPGAVTGFDVRGDVLVMTAMRGDHLAELYALSPEDGAETKLTDFNDGYLETHAVVTPEAFCYESRNGYTMEGYVIRPAQYEPGKKYPAVLEIHGGPKGVLGSVFFHEMQCLASDGFFVIYTNPRGSDGRGEAFADITEVFGKDDFDDLMEFTDQALSHCPDIDPERVGICGGSYGGFMCNWMVGHTHRYAAAVSQRSISNYLTKCLYTDIGYYANRLQMGAYPWEDFHKVWSMSPLSGAAQARTPLLLLQSDEDYRCWMGDAVQMFSAVKRQGVPTRMVLFHGENHELSRGGRPKNRIRRLQELEQWLKTYC
;
A
#
# COMPACT_ATOMS: atom_id res chain seq x y z
N MET A 1 -36.78 10.47 28.05
CA MET A 1 -35.63 10.04 28.88
C MET A 1 -34.91 8.96 28.05
N GLY A 2 -34.00 9.36 27.18
CA GLY A 2 -33.18 8.44 26.39
C GLY A 2 -32.09 7.88 27.28
N GLN A 3 -31.96 6.56 27.31
CA GLN A 3 -30.81 5.89 27.90
C GLN A 3 -29.55 6.41 27.19
N ASN A 4 -28.71 7.21 27.85
CA ASN A 4 -27.31 7.41 27.46
C ASN A 4 -26.61 6.07 27.68
N SER A 5 -26.69 5.16 26.71
CA SER A 5 -25.81 4.00 26.72
C SER A 5 -24.41 4.55 26.43
N THR A 6 -23.52 4.49 27.42
CA THR A 6 -22.12 4.81 27.25
C THR A 6 -21.55 3.84 26.17
N LYS A 7 -21.09 4.41 25.05
CA LYS A 7 -20.44 3.63 23.98
C LYS A 7 -19.27 2.83 24.56
N GLN A 8 -19.04 1.64 24.01
CA GLN A 8 -17.93 0.77 24.42
C GLN A 8 -16.58 1.35 23.95
N PRO A 9 -15.49 1.15 24.72
CA PRO A 9 -14.16 1.51 24.25
C PRO A 9 -13.75 0.64 23.05
N VAL A 10 -13.02 1.21 22.11
CA VAL A 10 -12.38 0.46 21.01
C VAL A 10 -11.29 -0.43 21.60
N LYS A 11 -11.27 -1.71 21.18
CA LYS A 11 -10.31 -2.71 21.63
C LYS A 11 -9.57 -3.33 20.45
N ARG A 12 -8.40 -3.88 20.70
CA ARG A 12 -7.60 -4.56 19.68
C ARG A 12 -8.30 -5.78 19.06
N GLU A 13 -9.18 -6.46 19.82
CA GLU A 13 -9.97 -7.60 19.37
C GLU A 13 -11.10 -7.18 18.40
N ASP A 14 -11.45 -5.90 18.33
CA ASP A 14 -12.47 -5.37 17.42
C ASP A 14 -12.06 -5.52 15.94
N LEU A 15 -10.78 -5.84 15.67
CA LEU A 15 -10.31 -6.26 14.36
C LEU A 15 -11.22 -7.34 13.71
N TYR A 16 -11.82 -8.21 14.50
CA TYR A 16 -12.74 -9.25 14.04
C TYR A 16 -14.14 -8.71 13.64
N ALA A 17 -14.49 -7.52 14.11
CA ALA A 17 -15.76 -6.88 13.81
C ALA A 17 -15.71 -6.02 12.53
N PHE A 18 -14.52 -5.65 12.05
CA PHE A 18 -14.36 -4.75 10.91
C PHE A 18 -14.63 -5.46 9.59
N HIS A 19 -15.36 -4.76 8.72
CA HIS A 19 -15.53 -5.11 7.32
C HIS A 19 -14.67 -4.20 6.45
N PHE A 20 -13.82 -4.80 5.62
CA PHE A 20 -12.89 -4.10 4.74
C PHE A 20 -13.38 -4.21 3.29
N LEU A 21 -13.78 -3.09 2.70
CA LEU A 21 -14.27 -3.05 1.32
C LEU A 21 -13.13 -2.65 0.37
N SER A 22 -13.05 -3.34 -0.76
CA SER A 22 -12.02 -3.10 -1.79
C SER A 22 -12.51 -3.49 -3.19
N ASP A 23 -11.70 -3.18 -4.21
CA ASP A 23 -11.89 -3.58 -5.61
C ASP A 23 -13.28 -3.24 -6.19
N PRO A 24 -13.78 -2.00 -6.10
CA PRO A 24 -15.04 -1.64 -6.73
C PRO A 24 -14.90 -1.66 -8.26
N VAL A 25 -15.77 -2.39 -8.94
CA VAL A 25 -15.82 -2.48 -10.41
C VAL A 25 -17.24 -2.35 -10.93
N LEU A 26 -17.45 -1.48 -11.91
CA LEU A 26 -18.74 -1.23 -12.55
C LEU A 26 -19.01 -2.23 -13.67
N SER A 27 -20.26 -2.68 -13.79
CA SER A 27 -20.71 -3.41 -14.97
C SER A 27 -20.59 -2.55 -16.24
N PRO A 28 -20.43 -3.14 -17.44
CA PRO A 28 -20.28 -2.39 -18.67
C PRO A 28 -21.39 -1.38 -18.96
N ASP A 29 -22.61 -1.65 -18.49
CA ASP A 29 -23.78 -0.77 -18.62
C ASP A 29 -23.91 0.27 -17.48
N GLY A 30 -23.05 0.20 -16.45
CA GLY A 30 -23.06 1.10 -15.29
C GLY A 30 -24.22 0.89 -14.32
N VAL A 31 -24.94 -0.23 -14.41
CA VAL A 31 -26.11 -0.52 -13.54
C VAL A 31 -25.68 -1.14 -12.22
N TRP A 32 -24.65 -1.96 -12.23
CA TRP A 32 -24.16 -2.68 -11.06
C TRP A 32 -22.73 -2.28 -10.70
N ALA A 33 -22.46 -2.25 -9.39
CA ALA A 33 -21.11 -2.21 -8.84
C ALA A 33 -20.82 -3.51 -8.11
N ALA A 34 -19.77 -4.24 -8.51
CA ALA A 34 -19.27 -5.38 -7.75
C ALA A 34 -18.08 -4.93 -6.90
N TYR A 35 -17.87 -5.53 -5.73
CA TYR A 35 -16.77 -5.24 -4.83
C TYR A 35 -16.45 -6.43 -3.94
N THR A 36 -15.24 -6.43 -3.37
CA THR A 36 -14.80 -7.44 -2.41
C THR A 36 -14.97 -6.90 -1.00
N GLU A 37 -15.56 -7.69 -0.12
CA GLU A 37 -15.57 -7.47 1.32
C GLU A 37 -14.70 -8.52 1.98
N ALA A 38 -13.82 -8.10 2.90
CA ALA A 38 -12.98 -8.97 3.70
C ALA A 38 -13.22 -8.74 5.19
N GLN A 39 -13.16 -9.82 5.97
CA GLN A 39 -13.31 -9.78 7.42
C GLN A 39 -12.30 -10.72 8.07
N ALA A 40 -11.66 -10.28 9.15
CA ALA A 40 -10.76 -11.12 9.92
C ALA A 40 -11.52 -12.29 10.55
N ASP A 41 -10.89 -13.48 10.54
CA ASP A 41 -11.49 -14.70 11.07
C ASP A 41 -10.56 -15.33 12.13
N GLU A 42 -11.08 -15.46 13.34
CA GLU A 42 -10.30 -15.96 14.47
C GLU A 42 -9.94 -17.43 14.33
N GLU A 43 -10.85 -18.24 13.81
CA GLU A 43 -10.69 -19.70 13.70
C GLU A 43 -9.56 -20.05 12.73
N SER A 44 -9.61 -19.50 11.51
CA SER A 44 -8.58 -19.72 10.49
C SER A 44 -7.31 -18.88 10.72
N ASN A 45 -7.37 -17.87 11.62
CA ASN A 45 -6.33 -16.87 11.80
C ASN A 45 -5.94 -16.18 10.48
N GLY A 46 -6.94 -15.87 9.68
CA GLY A 46 -6.82 -15.30 8.34
C GLY A 46 -7.97 -14.35 8.03
N TYR A 47 -8.25 -14.17 6.75
CA TYR A 47 -9.33 -13.30 6.28
C TYR A 47 -10.29 -14.08 5.39
N LYS A 48 -11.58 -13.98 5.67
CA LYS A 48 -12.65 -14.46 4.79
C LYS A 48 -13.01 -13.35 3.81
N THR A 49 -12.98 -13.64 2.52
CA THR A 49 -13.35 -12.69 1.46
C THR A 49 -14.65 -13.10 0.78
N ARG A 50 -15.46 -12.12 0.41
CA ARG A 50 -16.77 -12.27 -0.21
C ARG A 50 -16.93 -11.28 -1.34
N VAL A 51 -17.63 -11.67 -2.40
CA VAL A 51 -17.99 -10.77 -3.50
C VAL A 51 -19.44 -10.34 -3.35
N TRP A 52 -19.65 -9.05 -3.35
CA TRP A 52 -20.94 -8.38 -3.28
C TRP A 52 -21.24 -7.64 -4.57
N VAL A 53 -22.53 -7.42 -4.84
CA VAL A 53 -23.00 -6.53 -5.93
C VAL A 53 -24.03 -5.55 -5.39
N ARG A 54 -23.93 -4.30 -5.85
CA ARG A 54 -24.88 -3.21 -5.57
C ARG A 54 -25.54 -2.78 -6.84
N ASN A 55 -26.89 -2.84 -6.91
CA ASN A 55 -27.65 -2.23 -7.97
C ASN A 55 -27.73 -0.71 -7.71
N LEU A 56 -27.18 0.09 -8.61
CA LEU A 56 -27.11 1.54 -8.43
C LEU A 56 -28.42 2.26 -8.71
N LYS A 57 -29.39 1.60 -9.37
CA LYS A 57 -30.72 2.15 -9.64
C LYS A 57 -31.72 1.83 -8.55
N THR A 58 -31.75 0.57 -8.08
CA THR A 58 -32.73 0.12 -7.08
C THR A 58 -32.22 0.26 -5.65
N GLY A 59 -30.91 0.38 -5.47
CA GLY A 59 -30.28 0.38 -4.15
C GLY A 59 -30.14 -1.00 -3.51
N GLU A 60 -30.46 -2.08 -4.23
CA GLU A 60 -30.28 -3.43 -3.70
C GLU A 60 -28.80 -3.78 -3.53
N ASN A 61 -28.43 -4.30 -2.35
CA ASN A 61 -27.10 -4.81 -2.05
C ASN A 61 -27.18 -6.31 -1.77
N ARG A 62 -26.43 -7.13 -2.53
CA ARG A 62 -26.55 -8.58 -2.51
C ARG A 62 -25.19 -9.27 -2.36
N LEU A 63 -25.09 -10.21 -1.40
CA LEU A 63 -23.98 -11.15 -1.33
C LEU A 63 -24.07 -12.14 -2.50
N LEU A 64 -23.07 -12.12 -3.37
CA LEU A 64 -23.07 -12.93 -4.57
C LEU A 64 -22.26 -14.23 -4.40
N ALA A 65 -21.09 -14.14 -3.78
CA ALA A 65 -20.23 -15.31 -3.55
C ALA A 65 -19.44 -15.18 -2.24
N ALA A 66 -19.38 -16.26 -1.44
CA ALA A 66 -18.67 -16.32 -0.18
C ALA A 66 -17.78 -17.56 -0.03
N ARG A 67 -18.18 -18.69 -0.61
CA ARG A 67 -17.47 -19.97 -0.43
C ARG A 67 -16.07 -19.93 -1.05
N GLY A 68 -15.06 -20.43 -0.32
CA GLY A 68 -13.69 -20.59 -0.80
C GLY A 68 -12.94 -19.27 -1.04
N GLY A 69 -13.26 -18.19 -0.29
CA GLY A 69 -12.56 -16.93 -0.37
C GLY A 69 -12.76 -16.23 -1.71
N ALA A 70 -14.00 -15.87 -2.04
CA ALA A 70 -14.34 -15.19 -3.30
C ALA A 70 -13.74 -13.77 -3.36
N LYS A 71 -13.03 -13.43 -4.46
CA LYS A 71 -12.33 -12.15 -4.66
C LYS A 71 -12.06 -11.85 -6.13
N ASN A 72 -11.54 -10.65 -6.42
CA ASN A 72 -11.13 -10.19 -7.75
C ASN A 72 -12.29 -10.28 -8.76
N PRO A 73 -13.41 -9.55 -8.54
CA PRO A 73 -14.54 -9.57 -9.45
C PRO A 73 -14.18 -8.95 -10.82
N VAL A 74 -14.62 -9.61 -11.90
CA VAL A 74 -14.39 -9.16 -13.29
C VAL A 74 -15.69 -9.35 -14.07
N TRP A 75 -16.21 -8.27 -14.64
CA TRP A 75 -17.43 -8.33 -15.45
C TRP A 75 -17.19 -8.96 -16.82
N LEU A 76 -18.03 -9.90 -17.21
CA LEU A 76 -18.09 -10.46 -18.57
C LEU A 76 -19.06 -9.67 -19.46
N ASP A 77 -20.19 -9.29 -18.88
CA ASP A 77 -21.27 -8.53 -19.50
C ASP A 77 -22.04 -7.75 -18.43
N GLY A 78 -23.22 -7.18 -18.74
CA GLY A 78 -24.04 -6.42 -17.78
C GLY A 78 -24.67 -7.26 -16.65
N GLU A 79 -24.67 -8.59 -16.77
CA GLU A 79 -25.35 -9.48 -15.82
C GLU A 79 -24.46 -10.62 -15.29
N SER A 80 -23.30 -10.83 -15.87
CA SER A 80 -22.42 -11.96 -15.56
C SER A 80 -21.07 -11.50 -15.05
N LEU A 81 -20.64 -12.10 -13.94
CA LEU A 81 -19.40 -11.79 -13.23
C LEU A 81 -18.52 -13.01 -13.11
N LEU A 82 -17.22 -12.85 -13.33
CA LEU A 82 -16.16 -13.78 -12.92
C LEU A 82 -15.62 -13.38 -11.57
N PHE A 83 -15.21 -14.35 -10.77
CA PHE A 83 -14.46 -14.14 -9.55
C PHE A 83 -13.51 -15.32 -9.29
N ALA A 84 -12.39 -15.05 -8.64
CA ALA A 84 -11.48 -16.09 -8.18
C ALA A 84 -11.99 -16.71 -6.88
N SER A 85 -11.87 -18.04 -6.74
CA SER A 85 -12.22 -18.74 -5.50
C SER A 85 -11.46 -20.05 -5.38
N GLU A 86 -11.04 -20.38 -4.16
CA GLU A 86 -10.38 -21.63 -3.83
C GLU A 86 -11.36 -22.76 -3.46
N ARG A 87 -12.67 -22.54 -3.67
CA ARG A 87 -13.67 -23.62 -3.53
C ARG A 87 -13.28 -24.83 -4.39
N ASP A 88 -13.47 -26.01 -3.86
CA ASP A 88 -13.20 -27.26 -4.56
C ASP A 88 -11.72 -27.46 -4.99
N GLN A 89 -10.78 -26.73 -4.36
CA GLN A 89 -9.34 -26.94 -4.50
C GLN A 89 -8.73 -27.48 -3.21
N GLU A 90 -7.77 -28.39 -3.37
CA GLU A 90 -6.88 -28.77 -2.27
C GLU A 90 -5.90 -27.64 -1.94
N LYS A 91 -5.46 -27.53 -0.68
CA LYS A 91 -4.59 -26.41 -0.24
C LYS A 91 -3.30 -26.28 -1.05
N GLU A 92 -2.69 -27.38 -1.44
CA GLU A 92 -1.46 -27.38 -2.22
C GLU A 92 -1.72 -26.96 -3.68
N GLU A 93 -2.82 -27.41 -4.29
CA GLU A 93 -3.25 -26.98 -5.62
C GLU A 93 -3.53 -25.46 -5.64
N ALA A 94 -4.19 -24.94 -4.62
CA ALA A 94 -4.52 -23.53 -4.51
C ALA A 94 -3.31 -22.59 -4.39
N LYS A 95 -2.12 -23.13 -4.08
CA LYS A 95 -0.86 -22.35 -4.06
C LYS A 95 -0.29 -22.11 -5.46
N THR A 96 -0.56 -22.99 -6.40
CA THR A 96 0.09 -22.99 -7.73
C THR A 96 -0.85 -22.77 -8.90
N SER A 97 -2.16 -22.87 -8.68
CA SER A 97 -3.20 -22.74 -9.71
C SER A 97 -4.32 -21.80 -9.25
N SER A 98 -5.15 -21.37 -10.17
CA SER A 98 -6.31 -20.52 -9.89
C SER A 98 -7.56 -21.03 -10.59
N ARG A 99 -8.71 -20.93 -9.92
CA ARG A 99 -10.02 -21.22 -10.50
C ARG A 99 -10.87 -19.97 -10.53
N TYR A 100 -11.49 -19.72 -11.68
CA TYR A 100 -12.43 -18.62 -11.89
C TYR A 100 -13.81 -19.18 -12.13
N TYR A 101 -14.77 -18.63 -11.40
CA TYR A 101 -16.18 -19.04 -11.44
C TYR A 101 -17.02 -17.92 -12.04
N ARG A 102 -18.02 -18.30 -12.86
CA ARG A 102 -19.04 -17.38 -13.39
C ARG A 102 -20.29 -17.46 -12.55
N ILE A 103 -20.91 -16.31 -12.29
CA ILE A 103 -22.21 -16.19 -11.64
C ILE A 103 -23.02 -15.05 -12.24
N SER A 104 -24.36 -15.17 -12.27
CA SER A 104 -25.25 -14.07 -12.63
C SER A 104 -25.52 -13.17 -11.43
N VAL A 105 -25.65 -11.84 -11.65
CA VAL A 105 -26.11 -10.89 -10.62
C VAL A 105 -27.51 -11.22 -10.10
N ASN A 106 -28.30 -11.94 -10.87
CA ASN A 106 -29.63 -12.42 -10.47
C ASN A 106 -29.58 -13.63 -9.52
N GLY A 107 -28.36 -14.10 -9.17
CA GLY A 107 -28.12 -15.23 -8.29
C GLY A 107 -28.03 -16.55 -9.06
N GLY A 108 -28.18 -17.64 -8.34
CA GLY A 108 -27.96 -18.99 -8.84
C GLY A 108 -26.66 -19.61 -8.32
N GLU A 109 -26.30 -20.78 -8.85
CA GLU A 109 -25.06 -21.45 -8.47
C GLU A 109 -23.89 -20.98 -9.33
N ALA A 110 -22.77 -20.65 -8.67
CA ALA A 110 -21.55 -20.28 -9.36
C ALA A 110 -20.93 -21.52 -10.06
N GLN A 111 -20.69 -21.40 -11.36
CA GLN A 111 -20.15 -22.47 -12.19
C GLN A 111 -18.67 -22.23 -12.47
N LEU A 112 -17.85 -23.29 -12.43
CA LEU A 112 -16.46 -23.22 -12.86
C LEU A 112 -16.43 -22.79 -14.32
N PHE A 113 -15.75 -21.66 -14.60
CA PHE A 113 -15.67 -21.11 -15.95
C PHE A 113 -14.35 -21.50 -16.61
N PHE A 114 -13.23 -21.34 -15.90
CA PHE A 114 -11.93 -21.88 -16.30
C PHE A 114 -11.01 -22.11 -15.09
N ALA A 115 -10.01 -22.95 -15.28
CA ALA A 115 -8.89 -23.18 -14.36
C ALA A 115 -7.58 -22.80 -15.05
N LEU A 116 -6.70 -22.13 -14.34
CA LEU A 116 -5.37 -21.73 -14.82
C LEU A 116 -4.30 -22.57 -14.11
N PRO A 117 -3.32 -23.11 -14.85
CA PRO A 117 -2.20 -23.88 -14.25
C PRO A 117 -1.15 -22.96 -13.57
N VAL A 118 -1.53 -21.73 -13.26
CA VAL A 118 -0.71 -20.72 -12.59
C VAL A 118 -1.53 -20.03 -11.50
N LYS A 119 -0.87 -19.57 -10.44
CA LYS A 119 -1.50 -18.70 -9.45
C LYS A 119 -1.61 -17.29 -10.02
N ALA A 120 -2.80 -16.96 -10.53
CA ALA A 120 -3.08 -15.66 -11.11
C ALA A 120 -3.24 -14.60 -10.02
N ASP A 121 -2.56 -13.48 -10.19
CA ASP A 121 -2.74 -12.29 -9.35
C ASP A 121 -3.89 -11.43 -9.86
N LYS A 122 -3.98 -11.24 -11.19
CA LYS A 122 -5.04 -10.48 -11.86
C LYS A 122 -5.44 -11.15 -13.17
N VAL A 123 -6.72 -11.00 -13.51
CA VAL A 123 -7.29 -11.37 -14.81
C VAL A 123 -8.04 -10.17 -15.36
N ALA A 124 -7.88 -9.90 -16.67
CA ALA A 124 -8.65 -8.89 -17.39
C ALA A 124 -9.24 -9.50 -18.67
N VAL A 125 -10.46 -9.08 -19.04
CA VAL A 125 -11.13 -9.55 -20.25
C VAL A 125 -10.49 -8.91 -21.48
N MET A 126 -10.16 -9.73 -22.45
CA MET A 126 -9.78 -9.32 -23.82
C MET A 126 -10.90 -9.66 -24.81
N ALA A 127 -10.75 -9.26 -26.07
CA ALA A 127 -11.68 -9.63 -27.12
C ALA A 127 -11.62 -11.14 -27.41
N ASP A 128 -12.69 -11.65 -28.06
CA ASP A 128 -12.76 -12.99 -28.65
C ASP A 128 -12.58 -14.14 -27.63
N GLY A 129 -13.09 -13.96 -26.41
CA GLY A 129 -13.04 -14.98 -25.35
C GLY A 129 -11.65 -15.22 -24.76
N ARG A 130 -10.72 -14.30 -24.97
CA ARG A 130 -9.37 -14.32 -24.38
C ARG A 130 -9.29 -13.51 -23.09
N TYR A 131 -8.33 -13.84 -22.26
CA TYR A 131 -8.11 -13.21 -20.96
C TYR A 131 -6.63 -12.90 -20.78
N LEU A 132 -6.30 -11.66 -20.42
CA LEU A 132 -4.97 -11.31 -19.97
C LEU A 132 -4.80 -11.76 -18.53
N VAL A 133 -3.74 -12.51 -18.26
CA VAL A 133 -3.46 -13.10 -16.94
C VAL A 133 -2.10 -12.62 -16.46
N SER A 134 -2.03 -12.07 -15.27
CA SER A 134 -0.79 -11.74 -14.57
C SER A 134 -0.51 -12.83 -13.53
N ALA A 135 0.68 -13.45 -13.62
CA ALA A 135 1.09 -14.51 -12.71
C ALA A 135 2.62 -14.59 -12.59
N ALA A 136 3.11 -15.17 -11.49
CA ALA A 136 4.54 -15.43 -11.35
C ALA A 136 5.00 -16.51 -12.34
N ALA A 137 6.11 -16.25 -13.04
CA ALA A 137 6.86 -17.21 -13.84
C ALA A 137 8.18 -17.54 -13.13
N ASP A 138 8.63 -18.77 -13.24
CA ASP A 138 9.95 -19.19 -12.81
C ASP A 138 10.84 -19.39 -14.03
N ASP A 139 11.76 -18.46 -14.25
CA ASP A 139 12.69 -18.45 -15.40
C ASP A 139 14.04 -19.09 -15.03
N PHE A 140 14.10 -19.83 -13.92
CA PHE A 140 15.30 -20.57 -13.54
C PHE A 140 15.46 -21.79 -14.45
N ASP A 141 16.51 -21.76 -15.28
CA ASP A 141 16.90 -22.91 -16.09
C ASP A 141 17.99 -23.69 -15.37
N GLY A 142 17.58 -24.70 -14.58
CA GLY A 142 18.49 -25.61 -13.89
C GLY A 142 19.35 -26.51 -14.81
N ASN A 143 19.15 -26.42 -16.13
CA ASN A 143 19.93 -27.15 -17.13
C ASN A 143 21.05 -26.32 -17.74
N GLN A 144 21.14 -25.02 -17.46
CA GLN A 144 22.27 -24.23 -17.93
C GLN A 144 23.55 -24.69 -17.23
N ALA A 145 24.44 -25.23 -18.03
CA ALA A 145 25.83 -25.47 -17.64
C ALA A 145 26.58 -24.14 -17.71
N ASP A 146 27.60 -23.96 -16.85
CA ASP A 146 28.56 -22.89 -17.04
C ASP A 146 29.32 -23.05 -18.37
N ALA A 147 30.11 -22.04 -18.78
CA ALA A 147 30.75 -21.98 -20.08
C ALA A 147 31.65 -23.18 -20.42
N ASP A 148 32.13 -23.92 -19.41
CA ASP A 148 32.95 -25.12 -19.57
C ASP A 148 32.16 -26.44 -19.42
N GLY A 149 30.85 -26.36 -19.09
CA GLY A 149 29.97 -27.52 -18.98
C GLY A 149 30.13 -28.33 -17.68
N THR A 150 30.88 -27.84 -16.72
CA THR A 150 31.23 -28.59 -15.49
C THR A 150 30.23 -28.42 -14.38
N TYR A 151 29.53 -27.28 -14.28
CA TYR A 151 28.58 -26.97 -13.25
C TYR A 151 27.19 -26.74 -13.83
N ARG A 152 26.16 -27.29 -13.16
CA ARG A 152 24.75 -26.98 -13.44
C ARG A 152 24.12 -26.40 -12.20
N ALA A 153 23.66 -25.17 -12.29
CA ALA A 153 22.84 -24.60 -11.23
C ALA A 153 21.54 -25.40 -11.07
N GLN A 154 21.27 -25.93 -9.88
CA GLN A 154 20.03 -26.64 -9.56
C GLN A 154 19.45 -26.03 -8.28
N ARG A 155 18.13 -25.77 -8.29
CA ARG A 155 17.44 -25.49 -7.01
C ARG A 155 17.32 -26.77 -6.21
N GLY A 156 17.80 -26.71 -4.96
CA GLY A 156 17.64 -27.78 -3.97
C GLY A 156 16.52 -27.49 -3.00
N LYS A 157 16.14 -28.47 -2.21
CA LYS A 157 15.26 -28.27 -1.06
C LYS A 157 16.00 -27.70 0.15
N ASP A 158 17.30 -27.92 0.20
CA ASP A 158 18.15 -27.64 1.36
C ASP A 158 19.10 -26.46 1.13
N TYR A 159 19.06 -25.81 -0.05
CA TYR A 159 19.88 -24.66 -0.38
C TYR A 159 19.22 -23.78 -1.44
N GLU A 160 19.65 -22.52 -1.51
CA GLU A 160 19.23 -21.55 -2.51
C GLU A 160 20.44 -21.02 -3.27
N ILE A 161 20.25 -20.67 -4.55
CA ILE A 161 21.29 -20.09 -5.41
C ILE A 161 20.89 -18.65 -5.72
N TYR A 162 21.79 -17.72 -5.43
CA TYR A 162 21.60 -16.27 -5.66
C TYR A 162 22.61 -15.78 -6.68
N GLU A 163 22.12 -15.31 -7.82
CA GLU A 163 22.94 -14.76 -8.92
C GLU A 163 22.47 -13.37 -9.33
N GLU A 164 21.44 -12.85 -8.69
CA GLU A 164 20.83 -11.56 -9.02
C GLU A 164 20.46 -10.74 -7.80
N LEU A 165 20.28 -9.43 -7.96
CA LEU A 165 19.75 -8.52 -6.96
C LEU A 165 18.50 -7.79 -7.51
N PRO A 166 17.43 -7.71 -6.69
CA PRO A 166 17.25 -8.36 -5.41
C PRO A 166 16.88 -9.84 -5.57
N PHE A 167 17.42 -10.71 -4.72
CA PHE A 167 17.11 -12.15 -4.74
C PHE A 167 15.90 -12.53 -3.89
N TRP A 168 15.47 -11.65 -3.00
CA TRP A 168 14.21 -11.76 -2.26
C TRP A 168 13.38 -10.50 -2.37
N PHE A 169 12.11 -10.58 -1.96
CA PHE A 169 11.21 -9.44 -1.97
C PHE A 169 10.21 -9.54 -0.82
N ASN A 170 9.94 -8.41 -0.15
CA ASN A 170 8.98 -8.38 0.96
C ASN A 170 7.60 -8.92 0.53
N GLY A 171 7.04 -9.84 1.33
CA GLY A 171 5.77 -10.52 1.07
C GLY A 171 5.79 -11.53 -0.08
N LYS A 172 6.91 -11.70 -0.78
CA LYS A 172 7.06 -12.65 -1.90
C LYS A 172 8.15 -13.69 -1.67
N GLY A 173 8.94 -13.55 -0.58
CA GLY A 173 10.04 -14.44 -0.27
C GLY A 173 11.17 -14.40 -1.29
N ILE A 174 11.83 -15.55 -1.49
CA ILE A 174 12.95 -15.70 -2.43
C ILE A 174 12.43 -15.68 -3.86
N ARG A 175 13.02 -14.78 -4.67
CA ARG A 175 12.54 -14.43 -6.01
C ARG A 175 13.58 -14.64 -7.11
N SER A 176 14.75 -15.25 -6.81
CA SER A 176 15.80 -15.44 -7.80
C SER A 176 15.22 -16.05 -9.08
N ARG A 177 15.34 -15.34 -10.21
CA ARG A 177 14.76 -15.62 -11.54
C ARG A 177 13.23 -15.84 -11.58
N LYS A 178 12.49 -15.53 -10.52
CA LYS A 178 11.02 -15.50 -10.54
C LYS A 178 10.56 -14.10 -10.93
N ARG A 179 9.73 -14.01 -11.96
CA ARG A 179 9.23 -12.75 -12.51
C ARG A 179 7.70 -12.69 -12.47
N GLN A 180 7.18 -11.50 -12.30
CA GLN A 180 5.77 -11.24 -12.62
C GLN A 180 5.64 -11.19 -14.13
N ALA A 181 4.98 -12.18 -14.72
CA ALA A 181 4.83 -12.33 -16.17
C ALA A 181 3.39 -12.10 -16.61
N LEU A 182 3.21 -11.80 -17.89
CA LEU A 182 1.90 -11.73 -18.52
C LEU A 182 1.69 -12.90 -19.48
N TYR A 183 0.46 -13.40 -19.45
CA TYR A 183 -0.04 -14.47 -20.30
C TYR A 183 -1.35 -14.06 -20.94
N VAL A 184 -1.64 -14.64 -22.11
CA VAL A 184 -2.98 -14.67 -22.69
C VAL A 184 -3.53 -16.07 -22.54
N TYR A 185 -4.69 -16.19 -21.90
CA TYR A 185 -5.47 -17.41 -21.82
C TYR A 185 -6.56 -17.39 -22.87
N ASP A 186 -6.60 -18.40 -23.73
CA ASP A 186 -7.66 -18.67 -24.70
C ASP A 186 -8.62 -19.71 -24.09
N ALA A 187 -9.84 -19.28 -23.77
CA ALA A 187 -10.82 -20.14 -23.12
C ALA A 187 -11.37 -21.24 -24.07
N ALA A 188 -11.41 -21.00 -25.38
CA ALA A 188 -11.86 -21.98 -26.36
C ALA A 188 -10.84 -23.11 -26.57
N GLY A 189 -9.57 -22.75 -26.71
CA GLY A 189 -8.45 -23.69 -26.86
C GLY A 189 -7.89 -24.22 -25.55
N GLN A 190 -8.32 -23.66 -24.40
CA GLN A 190 -7.77 -23.94 -23.07
C GLN A 190 -6.23 -23.81 -23.00
N THR A 191 -5.68 -22.83 -23.73
CA THR A 191 -4.24 -22.61 -23.81
C THR A 191 -3.83 -21.36 -23.08
N LEU A 192 -2.70 -21.42 -22.35
CA LEU A 192 -2.08 -20.30 -21.66
C LEU A 192 -0.76 -19.99 -22.34
N THR A 193 -0.64 -18.84 -22.99
CA THR A 193 0.54 -18.43 -23.73
C THR A 193 1.19 -17.22 -23.07
N ARG A 194 2.46 -17.29 -22.71
CA ARG A 194 3.23 -16.16 -22.19
C ARG A 194 3.47 -15.13 -23.29
N ILE A 195 3.21 -13.84 -22.98
CA ILE A 195 3.39 -12.72 -23.90
C ILE A 195 4.52 -11.76 -23.47
N SER A 196 4.89 -11.75 -22.20
CA SER A 196 6.09 -11.06 -21.71
C SER A 196 7.34 -11.91 -21.98
N ALA A 197 8.47 -11.25 -22.23
CA ALA A 197 9.75 -11.94 -22.48
C ALA A 197 10.20 -12.75 -21.24
N PRO A 198 11.06 -13.79 -21.43
CA PRO A 198 11.77 -14.39 -20.31
C PRO A 198 12.56 -13.35 -19.52
N LEU A 199 12.68 -13.54 -18.20
CA LEU A 199 13.37 -12.62 -17.29
C LEU A 199 12.80 -11.18 -17.24
N GLN A 200 11.66 -10.92 -17.87
CA GLN A 200 10.96 -9.64 -17.77
C GLN A 200 10.07 -9.60 -16.53
N GLU A 201 10.32 -8.65 -15.62
CA GLU A 201 9.46 -8.34 -14.48
C GLU A 201 8.41 -7.30 -14.89
N VAL A 202 7.18 -7.72 -15.14
CA VAL A 202 6.09 -6.79 -15.50
C VAL A 202 5.65 -6.00 -14.25
N SER A 203 5.72 -4.68 -14.34
CA SER A 203 5.36 -3.76 -13.25
C SER A 203 3.91 -3.27 -13.37
N SER A 204 3.49 -2.92 -14.58
CA SER A 204 2.15 -2.35 -14.85
C SER A 204 1.62 -2.87 -16.19
N PHE A 205 0.29 -3.01 -16.28
CA PHE A 205 -0.35 -3.43 -17.54
C PHE A 205 -1.81 -2.98 -17.61
N ALA A 206 -2.31 -2.86 -18.85
CA ALA A 206 -3.70 -2.55 -19.16
C ALA A 206 -4.16 -3.24 -20.45
N VAL A 207 -5.46 -3.46 -20.59
CA VAL A 207 -6.13 -3.91 -21.82
C VAL A 207 -6.79 -2.71 -22.49
N SER A 208 -6.72 -2.62 -23.83
CA SER A 208 -7.38 -1.57 -24.60
C SER A 208 -8.92 -1.64 -24.44
N PRO A 209 -9.65 -0.52 -24.60
CA PRO A 209 -11.10 -0.51 -24.48
C PRO A 209 -11.83 -1.48 -25.43
N ASP A 210 -11.25 -1.78 -26.59
CA ASP A 210 -11.78 -2.75 -27.55
C ASP A 210 -11.30 -4.19 -27.29
N GLY A 211 -10.46 -4.40 -26.28
CA GLY A 211 -9.95 -5.71 -25.87
C GLY A 211 -8.90 -6.33 -26.78
N ARG A 212 -8.41 -5.62 -27.82
CA ARG A 212 -7.52 -6.17 -28.84
C ARG A 212 -6.04 -6.06 -28.50
N LEU A 213 -5.68 -5.07 -27.70
CA LEU A 213 -4.30 -4.80 -27.30
C LEU A 213 -4.12 -4.96 -25.80
N ALA A 214 -2.93 -5.35 -25.38
CA ALA A 214 -2.48 -5.24 -24.00
C ALA A 214 -1.19 -4.43 -23.94
N ALA A 215 -1.17 -3.32 -23.22
CA ALA A 215 0.03 -2.54 -22.97
C ALA A 215 0.62 -2.91 -21.61
N TYR A 216 1.94 -2.92 -21.50
CA TYR A 216 2.62 -3.24 -20.23
C TYR A 216 4.03 -2.62 -20.17
N SER A 217 4.55 -2.48 -18.96
CA SER A 217 5.90 -2.00 -18.68
C SER A 217 6.64 -2.94 -17.74
N GLY A 218 7.97 -2.87 -17.75
CA GLY A 218 8.81 -3.57 -16.80
C GLY A 218 10.21 -3.86 -17.32
N PRO A 219 11.20 -3.96 -16.41
CA PRO A 219 12.59 -4.25 -16.77
C PRO A 219 12.81 -5.72 -17.14
N VAL A 220 13.81 -5.96 -18.00
CA VAL A 220 14.38 -7.29 -18.29
C VAL A 220 15.75 -7.36 -17.64
N TYR A 221 16.03 -8.41 -16.85
CA TYR A 221 17.33 -8.55 -16.18
C TYR A 221 17.61 -9.99 -15.75
N ASP A 222 18.89 -10.32 -15.67
CA ASP A 222 19.42 -11.62 -15.23
C ASP A 222 20.46 -11.52 -14.10
N SER A 223 20.80 -10.28 -13.71
CA SER A 223 21.82 -9.97 -12.69
C SER A 223 21.31 -8.86 -11.77
N LEU A 224 21.70 -7.62 -11.96
CA LEU A 224 21.20 -6.48 -11.20
C LEU A 224 19.91 -5.94 -11.83
N ARG A 225 18.83 -5.87 -11.08
CA ARG A 225 17.57 -5.28 -11.54
C ARG A 225 17.76 -3.81 -11.87
N PRO A 226 17.61 -3.40 -13.14
CA PRO A 226 17.67 -1.99 -13.49
C PRO A 226 16.47 -1.23 -12.95
N ARG A 227 16.63 0.06 -12.71
CA ARG A 227 15.55 0.95 -12.30
C ARG A 227 14.80 1.55 -13.50
N THR A 228 15.41 1.50 -14.67
CA THR A 228 14.79 1.92 -15.94
C THR A 228 14.03 0.78 -16.59
N SER A 229 12.95 1.10 -17.30
CA SER A 229 12.16 0.12 -18.03
C SER A 229 11.47 0.72 -19.26
N ALA A 230 11.14 -0.15 -20.22
CA ALA A 230 10.47 0.20 -21.45
C ALA A 230 8.95 -0.07 -21.38
N LEU A 231 8.22 0.54 -22.31
CA LEU A 231 6.82 0.28 -22.60
C LEU A 231 6.71 -0.73 -23.75
N TYR A 232 5.77 -1.65 -23.64
CA TYR A 232 5.48 -2.70 -24.61
C TYR A 232 4.00 -2.74 -24.96
N VAL A 233 3.68 -3.28 -26.15
CA VAL A 233 2.29 -3.61 -26.51
C VAL A 233 2.24 -5.00 -27.13
N TYR A 234 1.25 -5.79 -26.69
CA TYR A 234 0.86 -7.06 -27.32
C TYR A 234 -0.35 -6.82 -28.21
N ASP A 235 -0.31 -7.31 -29.43
CA ASP A 235 -1.40 -7.33 -30.38
C ASP A 235 -1.99 -8.73 -30.46
N ALA A 236 -3.26 -8.86 -30.05
CA ALA A 236 -3.93 -10.14 -30.01
C ALA A 236 -4.23 -10.73 -31.41
N ALA A 237 -4.32 -9.92 -32.46
CA ALA A 237 -4.48 -10.38 -33.84
C ALA A 237 -3.15 -10.87 -34.43
N ALA A 238 -2.05 -10.19 -34.14
CA ALA A 238 -0.70 -10.58 -34.56
C ALA A 238 -0.14 -11.73 -33.69
N GLY A 239 -0.66 -11.93 -32.48
CA GLY A 239 -0.16 -12.91 -31.52
C GLY A 239 1.24 -12.61 -30.98
N SER A 240 1.67 -11.35 -31.02
CA SER A 240 3.05 -10.96 -30.67
C SER A 240 3.12 -9.65 -29.90
N SER A 241 4.19 -9.52 -29.10
CA SER A 241 4.53 -8.30 -28.39
C SER A 241 5.62 -7.53 -29.12
N ARG A 242 5.55 -6.19 -29.06
CA ARG A 242 6.64 -5.31 -29.53
C ARG A 242 6.94 -4.24 -28.48
N GLN A 243 8.21 -3.83 -28.42
CA GLN A 243 8.66 -2.70 -27.60
C GLN A 243 8.24 -1.39 -28.27
N LEU A 244 7.81 -0.42 -27.47
CA LEU A 244 7.36 0.90 -27.93
C LEU A 244 8.37 2.00 -27.62
N THR A 245 9.06 1.93 -26.48
CA THR A 245 10.03 2.95 -26.03
C THR A 245 11.33 2.30 -25.63
N GLU A 246 12.41 3.06 -25.64
CA GLU A 246 13.65 2.64 -25.00
C GLU A 246 13.52 2.60 -23.48
N ALA A 247 14.40 1.86 -22.79
CA ALA A 247 14.40 1.71 -21.34
C ALA A 247 15.17 2.87 -20.65
N GLU A 248 14.77 4.11 -20.91
CA GLU A 248 15.45 5.32 -20.42
C GLU A 248 14.80 5.91 -19.17
N LEU A 249 13.49 5.71 -19.00
CA LEU A 249 12.75 6.26 -17.88
C LEU A 249 12.82 5.35 -16.65
N TYR A 250 13.12 5.94 -15.51
CA TYR A 250 13.01 5.26 -14.21
C TYR A 250 11.56 5.02 -13.85
N GLU A 251 11.28 3.81 -13.36
CA GLU A 251 9.96 3.42 -12.86
C GLU A 251 8.82 3.71 -13.84
N THR A 252 8.97 3.26 -15.11
CA THR A 252 7.88 3.30 -16.08
C THR A 252 6.71 2.45 -15.55
N ASP A 253 5.61 3.12 -15.16
CA ASP A 253 4.48 2.53 -14.43
C ASP A 253 3.15 3.19 -14.84
N ASN A 254 2.06 2.85 -14.13
CA ASN A 254 0.73 3.41 -14.34
C ASN A 254 0.27 3.34 -15.81
N VAL A 255 0.54 2.20 -16.46
CA VAL A 255 0.15 1.96 -17.86
C VAL A 255 -1.37 1.89 -17.96
N CYS A 256 -1.96 2.74 -18.83
CA CYS A 256 -3.39 2.77 -19.10
C CYS A 256 -3.66 3.18 -20.54
N PHE A 257 -4.64 2.59 -21.20
CA PHE A 257 -5.07 3.10 -22.49
C PHE A 257 -5.84 4.41 -22.35
N PHE A 258 -5.59 5.34 -23.24
CA PHE A 258 -6.35 6.58 -23.46
C PHE A 258 -7.03 6.50 -24.82
N GLY A 259 -8.22 5.91 -24.88
CA GLY A 259 -8.79 5.39 -26.12
C GLY A 259 -8.03 4.13 -26.60
N SER A 260 -8.37 3.61 -27.78
CA SER A 260 -7.65 2.45 -28.34
C SER A 260 -6.35 2.80 -29.07
N GLY A 261 -6.12 4.08 -29.34
CA GLY A 261 -4.97 4.56 -30.14
C GLY A 261 -3.82 5.15 -29.32
N ARG A 262 -3.99 5.39 -28.04
CA ARG A 262 -2.97 6.05 -27.19
C ARG A 262 -2.78 5.29 -25.88
N ILE A 263 -1.54 5.31 -25.36
CA ILE A 263 -1.18 4.70 -24.08
C ILE A 263 -0.63 5.78 -23.16
N PHE A 264 -1.30 5.99 -22.03
CA PHE A 264 -0.80 6.79 -20.92
C PHE A 264 0.14 5.94 -20.07
N TYR A 265 1.24 6.54 -19.61
CA TYR A 265 2.15 5.94 -18.64
C TYR A 265 2.92 7.01 -17.87
N THR A 266 3.54 6.62 -16.77
CA THR A 266 4.36 7.50 -15.94
C THR A 266 5.80 7.03 -15.89
N GLY A 267 6.72 7.95 -15.58
CA GLY A 267 8.13 7.68 -15.39
C GLY A 267 8.90 8.95 -15.07
N THR A 268 10.20 8.86 -14.81
CA THR A 268 11.05 10.03 -14.58
C THR A 268 12.43 9.85 -15.22
N THR A 269 13.08 10.96 -15.58
CA THR A 269 14.44 10.99 -16.14
C THR A 269 15.53 11.04 -15.06
N TYR A 270 15.16 11.10 -13.78
CA TYR A 270 16.10 11.17 -12.67
C TYR A 270 15.58 10.36 -11.48
N GLU A 271 16.49 10.00 -10.58
CA GLU A 271 16.16 9.32 -9.34
C GLU A 271 16.53 10.18 -8.12
N ARG A 272 15.54 10.43 -7.26
CA ARG A 272 15.69 11.06 -5.94
C ARG A 272 14.62 10.53 -4.98
N VAL A 273 14.85 10.67 -3.68
CA VAL A 273 13.79 10.51 -2.69
C VAL A 273 12.74 11.60 -2.93
N GLY A 274 11.48 11.29 -2.75
CA GLY A 274 10.43 12.30 -2.92
C GLY A 274 10.04 12.63 -4.37
N LYS A 275 10.77 12.13 -5.38
CA LYS A 275 10.45 12.38 -6.80
C LYS A 275 8.99 12.13 -7.13
N HIS A 276 8.42 12.95 -8.02
CA HIS A 276 7.15 12.71 -8.66
C HIS A 276 7.35 12.35 -10.13
N PRO A 277 6.66 11.30 -10.64
CA PRO A 277 6.80 10.91 -12.03
C PRO A 277 6.22 11.97 -12.96
N ARG A 278 6.77 12.07 -14.18
CA ARG A 278 6.22 12.81 -15.30
C ARG A 278 5.18 11.93 -15.99
N TYR A 279 4.23 12.56 -16.66
CA TYR A 279 3.14 11.92 -17.40
C TYR A 279 3.44 11.93 -18.88
N TYR A 280 3.23 10.79 -19.53
CA TYR A 280 3.51 10.60 -20.95
C TYR A 280 2.30 10.00 -21.66
N LEU A 281 2.17 10.35 -22.93
CA LEU A 281 1.18 9.78 -23.83
C LEU A 281 1.89 9.27 -25.08
N TYR A 282 1.84 7.95 -25.32
CA TYR A 282 2.35 7.33 -26.53
C TYR A 282 1.22 7.19 -27.54
N ASP A 283 1.41 7.70 -28.77
CA ASP A 283 0.47 7.53 -29.89
C ASP A 283 0.87 6.29 -30.70
N LEU A 284 -0.01 5.29 -30.74
CA LEU A 284 0.25 4.01 -31.44
C LEU A 284 0.30 4.17 -32.97
N THR A 285 -0.35 5.19 -33.54
CA THR A 285 -0.38 5.46 -34.98
C THR A 285 0.85 6.24 -35.42
N ALA A 286 1.19 7.30 -34.69
CA ALA A 286 2.38 8.11 -34.98
C ALA A 286 3.69 7.42 -34.58
N GLY A 287 3.63 6.50 -33.59
CA GLY A 287 4.82 5.87 -33.02
C GLY A 287 5.65 6.82 -32.15
N GLU A 288 5.04 7.83 -31.56
CA GLU A 288 5.71 8.91 -30.86
C GLU A 288 5.21 9.08 -29.42
N THR A 289 6.11 9.47 -28.52
CA THR A 289 5.81 9.85 -27.14
C THR A 289 5.72 11.35 -27.01
N ARG A 290 4.67 11.82 -26.32
CA ARG A 290 4.54 13.19 -25.89
C ARG A 290 4.52 13.26 -24.36
N GLN A 291 5.39 14.06 -23.76
CA GLN A 291 5.31 14.42 -22.35
C GLN A 291 4.16 15.40 -22.13
N LEU A 292 3.33 15.13 -21.14
CA LEU A 292 2.22 16.00 -20.73
C LEU A 292 2.71 17.11 -19.76
N PRO A 293 1.91 18.16 -19.53
CA PRO A 293 2.22 19.16 -18.52
C PRO A 293 2.54 18.54 -17.17
N TYR A 294 3.49 19.12 -16.46
CA TYR A 294 3.94 18.61 -15.17
C TYR A 294 2.82 18.72 -14.12
N CYS A 295 2.56 17.60 -13.45
CA CYS A 295 1.74 17.54 -12.26
C CYS A 295 2.64 17.18 -11.07
N ASP A 296 2.71 18.06 -10.07
CA ASP A 296 3.56 17.87 -8.88
C ASP A 296 2.88 16.94 -7.85
N ALA A 297 2.47 15.76 -8.30
CA ALA A 297 1.87 14.70 -7.48
C ALA A 297 2.05 13.33 -8.14
N ALA A 298 2.13 12.27 -7.33
CA ALA A 298 2.09 10.89 -7.80
C ALA A 298 0.65 10.40 -7.95
N ILE A 299 0.43 9.41 -8.82
CA ILE A 299 -0.84 8.68 -8.91
C ILE A 299 -0.93 7.66 -7.78
N GLY A 300 -2.05 7.65 -7.08
CA GLY A 300 -2.34 6.76 -5.96
C GLY A 300 -2.69 7.52 -4.68
N SER A 301 -3.03 6.77 -3.63
CA SER A 301 -3.28 7.30 -2.29
C SER A 301 -2.16 6.85 -1.36
N SER A 302 -1.44 7.82 -0.78
CA SER A 302 -0.41 7.62 0.23
C SER A 302 -0.99 7.70 1.67
N VAL A 303 -2.30 7.94 1.81
CA VAL A 303 -2.97 8.03 3.13
C VAL A 303 -2.98 6.66 3.79
N GLY A 304 -2.30 6.58 4.94
CA GLY A 304 -2.13 5.36 5.73
C GLY A 304 -3.35 5.05 6.61
N SER A 305 -3.64 3.77 6.76
CA SER A 305 -4.52 3.21 7.78
C SER A 305 -4.16 1.74 7.99
N ASP A 306 -4.32 1.25 9.20
CA ASP A 306 -4.24 -0.18 9.53
C ASP A 306 -5.61 -0.87 9.48
N ALA A 307 -6.67 -0.11 9.21
CA ALA A 307 -8.05 -0.60 9.10
C ALA A 307 -8.51 -0.68 7.63
N LYS A 308 -7.64 -1.20 6.75
CA LYS A 308 -7.96 -1.50 5.35
C LYS A 308 -7.34 -2.83 4.93
N PHE A 309 -8.00 -3.53 4.03
CA PHE A 309 -7.53 -4.79 3.45
C PHE A 309 -7.89 -4.84 1.97
N GLY A 310 -6.88 -5.10 1.11
CA GLY A 310 -7.04 -4.96 -0.32
C GLY A 310 -6.95 -3.50 -0.78
N SER A 311 -7.08 -3.32 -2.08
CA SER A 311 -7.09 -2.02 -2.76
C SER A 311 -7.95 -2.10 -4.02
N GLY A 312 -8.22 -0.97 -4.66
CA GLY A 312 -8.85 -0.91 -5.96
C GLY A 312 -7.96 -0.21 -7.00
N ARG A 313 -8.53 0.12 -8.14
CA ARG A 313 -7.84 0.85 -9.19
C ARG A 313 -7.58 2.29 -8.75
N SER A 314 -6.41 2.81 -9.08
CA SER A 314 -6.04 4.23 -8.89
C SER A 314 -6.05 5.02 -10.19
N LEU A 315 -6.30 4.35 -11.33
CA LEU A 315 -6.25 4.94 -12.67
C LEU A 315 -7.27 4.22 -13.58
N VAL A 316 -8.20 4.97 -14.18
CA VAL A 316 -9.26 4.43 -15.04
C VAL A 316 -9.59 5.41 -16.17
N TYR A 317 -9.58 4.93 -17.41
CA TYR A 317 -10.06 5.68 -18.56
C TYR A 317 -11.57 5.53 -18.77
N CYS A 318 -12.24 6.65 -18.97
CA CYS A 318 -13.67 6.72 -19.31
C CYS A 318 -13.89 7.14 -20.77
N GLY A 319 -14.16 6.17 -21.65
CA GLY A 319 -14.29 6.43 -23.09
C GLY A 319 -15.44 7.37 -23.47
N LYS A 320 -16.58 7.37 -22.75
CA LYS A 320 -17.70 8.29 -23.02
C LYS A 320 -17.34 9.76 -22.80
N LYS A 321 -16.44 10.04 -21.84
CA LYS A 321 -16.01 11.41 -21.50
C LYS A 321 -14.68 11.77 -22.16
N ASP A 322 -13.94 10.82 -22.73
CA ASP A 322 -12.54 10.93 -23.18
C ASP A 322 -11.63 11.52 -22.10
N LEU A 323 -11.78 11.02 -20.85
CA LEU A 323 -11.05 11.47 -19.69
C LEU A 323 -10.39 10.28 -18.98
N LEU A 324 -9.21 10.51 -18.44
CA LEU A 324 -8.50 9.59 -17.55
C LEU A 324 -8.69 10.06 -16.11
N TYR A 325 -9.31 9.22 -15.29
CA TYR A 325 -9.51 9.48 -13.87
C TYR A 325 -8.38 8.84 -13.06
N MET A 326 -7.91 9.56 -12.03
CA MET A 326 -6.82 9.10 -11.17
C MET A 326 -7.00 9.56 -9.72
N THR A 327 -6.51 8.76 -8.78
CA THR A 327 -6.35 9.22 -7.40
C THR A 327 -5.02 9.93 -7.23
N GLN A 328 -4.99 10.96 -6.38
CA GLN A 328 -3.76 11.63 -5.92
C GLN A 328 -3.88 11.98 -4.45
N THR A 329 -2.75 12.01 -3.75
CA THR A 329 -2.66 12.51 -2.38
C THR A 329 -2.51 14.03 -2.40
N SER A 330 -3.23 14.70 -1.49
CA SER A 330 -3.13 16.15 -1.27
C SER A 330 -3.26 16.42 0.23
N TRP A 331 -2.20 16.89 0.87
CA TRP A 331 -2.11 17.03 2.32
C TRP A 331 -2.43 15.70 3.01
N GLY A 332 -3.32 15.71 4.03
CA GLY A 332 -3.79 14.51 4.74
C GLY A 332 -4.85 13.68 4.01
N ASP A 333 -5.20 14.01 2.75
CA ASP A 333 -6.32 13.41 2.02
C ASP A 333 -5.89 12.77 0.71
N SER A 334 -6.73 11.90 0.16
CA SER A 334 -6.61 11.50 -1.25
C SER A 334 -7.88 11.84 -2.02
N ARG A 335 -7.70 12.28 -3.27
CA ARG A 335 -8.75 12.82 -4.13
C ARG A 335 -8.77 12.14 -5.49
N ILE A 336 -9.90 12.19 -6.17
CA ILE A 336 -10.03 11.78 -7.57
C ILE A 336 -9.96 13.01 -8.46
N LEU A 337 -9.08 12.95 -9.45
CA LEU A 337 -8.95 13.97 -10.51
C LEU A 337 -9.31 13.34 -11.86
N ALA A 338 -9.78 14.16 -12.79
CA ALA A 338 -9.98 13.80 -14.19
C ALA A 338 -9.00 14.58 -15.06
N MET A 339 -8.34 13.90 -16.00
CA MET A 339 -7.35 14.44 -16.91
C MET A 339 -7.82 14.32 -18.36
N ALA A 340 -7.75 15.42 -19.11
CA ALA A 340 -7.95 15.42 -20.55
C ALA A 340 -6.67 15.00 -21.31
N ALA A 341 -6.79 14.69 -22.60
CA ALA A 341 -5.68 14.24 -23.43
C ALA A 341 -4.52 15.26 -23.56
N ASP A 342 -4.78 16.55 -23.34
CA ASP A 342 -3.76 17.60 -23.33
C ASP A 342 -2.99 17.68 -22.00
N GLY A 343 -3.44 16.95 -20.96
CA GLY A 343 -2.89 16.94 -19.62
C GLY A 343 -3.58 17.87 -18.64
N THR A 344 -4.64 18.59 -19.08
CA THR A 344 -5.44 19.45 -18.18
C THR A 344 -6.13 18.60 -17.11
N LEU A 345 -5.92 18.97 -15.84
CA LEU A 345 -6.47 18.27 -14.67
C LEU A 345 -7.65 19.05 -14.07
N ARG A 346 -8.66 18.31 -13.63
CA ARG A 346 -9.82 18.82 -12.89
C ARG A 346 -10.10 17.92 -11.67
N GLU A 347 -10.25 18.54 -10.51
CA GLU A 347 -10.66 17.84 -9.29
C GLU A 347 -12.12 17.36 -9.40
N VAL A 348 -12.37 16.13 -8.99
CA VAL A 348 -13.68 15.47 -9.03
C VAL A 348 -14.21 15.22 -7.62
N SER A 349 -13.47 14.53 -6.76
CA SER A 349 -13.86 14.34 -5.36
C SER A 349 -13.33 15.47 -4.48
N ARG A 350 -14.13 15.92 -3.50
CA ARG A 350 -13.79 17.05 -2.63
C ARG A 350 -13.85 16.76 -1.15
N GLN A 351 -14.43 15.63 -0.77
CA GLN A 351 -14.56 15.25 0.64
C GLN A 351 -13.22 14.80 1.22
N PRO A 352 -12.89 15.21 2.45
CA PRO A 352 -11.69 14.73 3.14
C PRO A 352 -11.69 13.23 3.35
N GLY A 353 -10.51 12.64 3.48
CA GLY A 353 -10.30 11.24 3.79
C GLY A 353 -9.51 10.48 2.73
N ALA A 354 -9.66 9.17 2.65
CA ALA A 354 -8.88 8.33 1.77
C ALA A 354 -9.75 7.56 0.76
N VAL A 355 -9.53 7.79 -0.53
CA VAL A 355 -10.06 6.92 -1.60
C VAL A 355 -9.12 5.73 -1.73
N THR A 356 -9.64 4.51 -1.54
CA THR A 356 -8.85 3.26 -1.59
C THR A 356 -8.94 2.53 -2.92
N GLY A 357 -9.92 2.90 -3.75
CA GLY A 357 -10.09 2.40 -5.11
C GLY A 357 -11.36 2.94 -5.73
N PHE A 358 -11.42 2.96 -7.06
CA PHE A 358 -12.61 3.43 -7.78
C PHE A 358 -12.73 2.79 -9.17
N ASP A 359 -13.92 2.88 -9.75
CA ASP A 359 -14.17 2.62 -11.17
C ASP A 359 -15.14 3.68 -11.74
N VAL A 360 -15.05 3.93 -13.05
CA VAL A 360 -15.89 4.91 -13.74
C VAL A 360 -16.39 4.37 -15.08
N ARG A 361 -17.70 4.53 -15.34
CA ARG A 361 -18.35 4.18 -16.61
C ARG A 361 -19.36 5.26 -16.99
N GLY A 362 -19.09 5.98 -18.06
CA GLY A 362 -19.96 7.06 -18.50
C GLY A 362 -20.09 8.17 -17.46
N ASP A 363 -21.29 8.34 -16.93
CA ASP A 363 -21.60 9.37 -15.93
C ASP A 363 -21.62 8.79 -14.49
N VAL A 364 -21.27 7.52 -14.33
CA VAL A 364 -21.28 6.80 -13.04
C VAL A 364 -19.85 6.57 -12.58
N LEU A 365 -19.57 7.00 -11.37
CA LEU A 365 -18.32 6.68 -10.66
C LEU A 365 -18.68 6.06 -9.31
N VAL A 366 -18.05 4.94 -8.99
CA VAL A 366 -18.12 4.34 -7.66
C VAL A 366 -16.72 4.26 -7.06
N MET A 367 -16.63 4.41 -5.76
CA MET A 367 -15.36 4.31 -5.05
C MET A 367 -15.53 3.64 -3.69
N THR A 368 -14.50 2.97 -3.22
CA THR A 368 -14.34 2.64 -1.81
C THR A 368 -13.52 3.75 -1.15
N ALA A 369 -14.02 4.29 -0.06
CA ALA A 369 -13.38 5.42 0.62
C ALA A 369 -13.59 5.36 2.14
N MET A 370 -12.60 5.86 2.87
CA MET A 370 -12.69 6.15 4.31
C MET A 370 -13.01 7.64 4.47
N ARG A 371 -14.03 7.96 5.27
CA ARG A 371 -14.50 9.33 5.49
C ARG A 371 -14.63 9.60 7.00
N GLY A 372 -13.83 10.54 7.53
CA GLY A 372 -13.84 10.87 8.95
C GLY A 372 -13.51 9.65 9.81
N ASP A 373 -14.39 9.33 10.75
CA ASP A 373 -14.27 8.18 11.66
C ASP A 373 -14.78 6.85 11.08
N HIS A 374 -15.28 6.86 9.83
CA HIS A 374 -15.77 5.65 9.16
C HIS A 374 -14.63 4.82 8.57
N LEU A 375 -14.73 3.50 8.71
CA LEU A 375 -13.99 2.55 7.90
C LEU A 375 -14.42 2.66 6.42
N ALA A 376 -13.71 1.95 5.54
CA ALA A 376 -14.03 2.01 4.11
C ALA A 376 -15.44 1.48 3.80
N GLU A 377 -16.24 2.31 3.12
CA GLU A 377 -17.55 1.98 2.58
C GLU A 377 -17.58 2.25 1.07
N LEU A 378 -18.58 1.74 0.38
CA LEU A 378 -18.83 2.03 -1.02
C LEU A 378 -19.59 3.36 -1.16
N TYR A 379 -19.14 4.22 -2.06
CA TYR A 379 -19.77 5.50 -2.39
C TYR A 379 -20.02 5.62 -3.89
N ALA A 380 -21.12 6.28 -4.27
CA ALA A 380 -21.26 6.86 -5.59
C ALA A 380 -20.77 8.31 -5.57
N LEU A 381 -20.07 8.72 -6.60
CA LEU A 381 -19.58 10.07 -6.79
C LEU A 381 -20.08 10.61 -8.12
N SER A 382 -20.71 11.79 -8.10
CA SER A 382 -21.06 12.53 -9.31
C SER A 382 -19.82 13.21 -9.89
N PRO A 383 -19.35 12.83 -11.10
CA PRO A 383 -18.15 13.43 -11.68
C PRO A 383 -18.33 14.91 -12.07
N GLU A 384 -19.55 15.44 -12.08
CA GLU A 384 -19.84 16.80 -12.52
C GLU A 384 -19.74 17.81 -11.38
N ASP A 385 -20.37 17.54 -10.25
CA ASP A 385 -20.47 18.44 -9.10
C ASP A 385 -19.72 17.95 -7.86
N GLY A 386 -19.19 16.71 -7.87
CA GLY A 386 -18.46 16.12 -6.77
C GLY A 386 -19.34 15.66 -5.60
N ALA A 387 -20.66 15.55 -5.80
CA ALA A 387 -21.56 15.06 -4.78
C ALA A 387 -21.32 13.57 -4.50
N GLU A 388 -21.14 13.23 -3.22
CA GLU A 388 -20.93 11.86 -2.76
C GLU A 388 -22.19 11.31 -2.09
N THR A 389 -22.54 10.05 -2.38
CA THR A 389 -23.61 9.31 -1.73
C THR A 389 -23.06 7.99 -1.20
N LYS A 390 -23.15 7.77 0.10
CA LYS A 390 -22.79 6.50 0.74
C LYS A 390 -23.77 5.40 0.29
N LEU A 391 -23.24 4.26 -0.18
CA LEU A 391 -24.03 3.16 -0.71
C LEU A 391 -24.11 1.95 0.21
N THR A 392 -23.17 1.81 1.14
CA THR A 392 -23.10 0.67 2.07
C THR A 392 -22.92 1.13 3.50
N ASP A 393 -23.25 0.29 4.46
CA ASP A 393 -23.31 0.55 5.90
C ASP A 393 -22.74 -0.60 6.74
N PHE A 394 -21.77 -1.33 6.20
CA PHE A 394 -21.20 -2.54 6.84
C PHE A 394 -20.63 -2.26 8.24
N ASN A 395 -20.08 -1.08 8.46
CA ASN A 395 -19.42 -0.72 9.71
C ASN A 395 -20.24 0.24 10.60
N ASP A 396 -21.43 0.68 10.17
CA ASP A 396 -22.22 1.66 10.91
C ASP A 396 -22.63 1.14 12.29
N GLY A 397 -23.04 -0.12 12.42
CA GLY A 397 -23.40 -0.73 13.69
C GLY A 397 -22.25 -0.79 14.70
N TYR A 398 -21.00 -0.90 14.21
CA TYR A 398 -19.82 -0.77 15.07
C TYR A 398 -19.66 0.66 15.58
N LEU A 399 -19.77 1.65 14.70
CA LEU A 399 -19.64 3.07 15.05
C LEU A 399 -20.74 3.58 15.98
N GLU A 400 -21.95 3.02 15.88
CA GLU A 400 -23.05 3.33 16.79
C GLU A 400 -22.77 2.86 18.22
N THR A 401 -22.08 1.74 18.39
CA THR A 401 -21.88 1.08 19.69
C THR A 401 -20.52 1.37 20.32
N HIS A 402 -19.52 1.86 19.58
CA HIS A 402 -18.16 2.10 20.06
C HIS A 402 -17.81 3.59 20.07
N ALA A 403 -16.99 3.98 21.03
CA ALA A 403 -16.52 5.36 21.21
C ALA A 403 -15.32 5.65 20.30
N VAL A 404 -15.58 5.74 18.99
CA VAL A 404 -14.59 6.18 18.01
C VAL A 404 -14.45 7.70 18.09
N VAL A 405 -13.21 8.19 18.10
CA VAL A 405 -12.87 9.61 18.19
C VAL A 405 -12.34 10.11 16.87
N THR A 406 -13.02 11.09 16.29
CA THR A 406 -12.57 11.73 15.03
C THR A 406 -11.33 12.58 15.30
N PRO A 407 -10.26 12.46 14.47
CA PRO A 407 -9.11 13.32 14.60
C PRO A 407 -9.45 14.80 14.40
N GLU A 408 -8.96 15.66 15.28
CA GLU A 408 -9.02 17.11 15.16
C GLU A 408 -7.78 17.61 14.42
N ALA A 409 -7.96 18.30 13.30
CA ALA A 409 -6.87 18.89 12.55
C ALA A 409 -6.65 20.35 12.94
N PHE A 410 -5.40 20.79 13.02
CA PHE A 410 -5.02 22.20 13.19
C PHE A 410 -3.80 22.53 12.34
N CYS A 411 -3.65 23.80 11.97
CA CYS A 411 -2.49 24.27 11.20
C CYS A 411 -1.60 25.15 12.08
N TYR A 412 -0.30 25.12 11.81
CA TYR A 412 0.70 26.00 12.41
C TYR A 412 1.78 26.37 11.40
N GLU A 413 2.42 27.53 11.59
CA GLU A 413 3.59 27.92 10.81
C GLU A 413 4.85 27.37 11.49
N SER A 414 5.60 26.54 10.74
CA SER A 414 6.87 26.02 11.23
C SER A 414 7.97 27.09 11.23
N ARG A 415 9.01 26.90 12.01
CA ARG A 415 10.19 27.77 12.07
C ARG A 415 10.88 27.91 10.71
N ASN A 416 10.68 26.94 9.83
CA ASN A 416 11.21 26.93 8.46
C ASN A 416 10.27 27.58 7.43
N GLY A 417 9.15 28.18 7.87
CA GLY A 417 8.21 28.91 7.02
C GLY A 417 7.27 28.03 6.21
N TYR A 418 7.10 26.76 6.61
CA TYR A 418 6.05 25.89 6.06
C TYR A 418 4.80 25.97 6.92
N THR A 419 3.63 26.12 6.29
CA THR A 419 2.38 25.81 6.96
C THR A 419 2.30 24.32 7.15
N MET A 420 2.18 23.83 8.38
CA MET A 420 2.11 22.42 8.73
C MET A 420 0.74 22.06 9.26
N GLU A 421 0.30 20.80 9.00
CA GLU A 421 -0.89 20.21 9.61
C GLU A 421 -0.49 19.37 10.80
N GLY A 422 -1.15 19.59 11.93
CA GLY A 422 -1.15 18.72 13.10
C GLY A 422 -2.51 18.08 13.32
N TYR A 423 -2.50 16.90 13.87
CA TYR A 423 -3.71 16.13 14.17
C TYR A 423 -3.68 15.66 15.63
N VAL A 424 -4.85 15.65 16.26
CA VAL A 424 -5.03 15.21 17.65
C VAL A 424 -6.24 14.30 17.74
N ILE A 425 -6.07 13.11 18.30
CA ILE A 425 -7.16 12.27 18.80
C ILE A 425 -7.15 12.38 20.32
N ARG A 426 -8.25 12.86 20.89
CA ARG A 426 -8.40 12.98 22.34
C ARG A 426 -8.67 11.61 22.96
N PRO A 427 -8.37 11.40 24.26
CA PRO A 427 -8.85 10.21 24.97
C PRO A 427 -10.36 10.03 24.82
N ALA A 428 -10.83 8.79 24.61
CA ALA A 428 -12.26 8.51 24.39
C ALA A 428 -13.14 8.95 25.58
N GLN A 429 -12.56 9.02 26.78
CA GLN A 429 -13.22 9.51 28.00
C GLN A 429 -12.52 10.79 28.50
N TYR A 430 -12.32 11.74 27.58
CA TYR A 430 -11.64 12.99 27.88
C TYR A 430 -12.47 13.89 28.82
N GLU A 431 -11.82 14.39 29.87
CA GLU A 431 -12.34 15.37 30.82
C GLU A 431 -11.42 16.61 30.85
N PRO A 432 -11.92 17.80 30.46
CA PRO A 432 -11.10 19.00 30.44
C PRO A 432 -10.44 19.31 31.80
N GLY A 433 -9.18 19.72 31.78
CA GLY A 433 -8.42 20.08 33.00
C GLY A 433 -7.74 18.90 33.71
N LYS A 434 -7.97 17.67 33.26
CA LYS A 434 -7.25 16.48 33.74
C LYS A 434 -6.01 16.26 32.87
N LYS A 435 -4.90 15.86 33.48
CA LYS A 435 -3.67 15.55 32.75
C LYS A 435 -3.67 14.12 32.21
N TYR A 436 -3.28 13.96 30.93
CA TYR A 436 -3.25 12.70 30.21
C TYR A 436 -1.88 12.44 29.58
N PRO A 437 -1.47 11.17 29.46
CA PRO A 437 -0.33 10.82 28.63
C PRO A 437 -0.64 11.06 27.14
N ALA A 438 0.39 11.16 26.33
CA ALA A 438 0.25 11.24 24.87
C ALA A 438 1.19 10.28 24.15
N VAL A 439 0.86 10.00 22.89
CA VAL A 439 1.73 9.27 21.96
C VAL A 439 1.88 10.09 20.69
N LEU A 440 3.12 10.38 20.28
CA LEU A 440 3.46 10.89 18.96
C LEU A 440 3.52 9.69 18.00
N GLU A 441 2.57 9.60 17.09
CA GLU A 441 2.53 8.57 16.04
C GLU A 441 3.23 9.06 14.79
N ILE A 442 4.21 8.28 14.29
CA ILE A 442 5.07 8.64 13.17
C ILE A 442 4.85 7.65 12.03
N HIS A 443 4.35 8.15 10.88
CA HIS A 443 4.06 7.29 9.72
C HIS A 443 5.32 6.71 9.06
N GLY A 444 5.11 5.69 8.23
CA GLY A 444 6.15 5.09 7.40
C GLY A 444 6.31 5.77 6.04
N GLY A 445 7.32 5.36 5.30
CA GLY A 445 7.60 5.84 3.94
C GLY A 445 9.08 6.17 3.74
N PRO A 446 9.54 7.41 3.82
CA PRO A 446 8.95 8.65 4.39
C PRO A 446 7.77 9.24 3.61
N LYS A 447 7.62 8.92 2.33
CA LYS A 447 6.58 9.42 1.43
C LYS A 447 5.19 8.78 1.71
N GLY A 448 4.86 8.53 3.00
CA GLY A 448 3.52 8.23 3.50
C GLY A 448 2.81 9.49 3.96
N VAL A 449 1.53 9.35 4.36
CA VAL A 449 0.72 10.43 4.92
C VAL A 449 -0.23 9.85 5.95
N LEU A 450 -0.43 10.55 7.05
CA LEU A 450 -1.54 10.36 7.98
C LEU A 450 -2.54 11.50 7.82
N GLY A 451 -3.83 11.18 7.86
CA GLY A 451 -4.93 12.12 7.71
C GLY A 451 -6.05 11.86 8.70
N SER A 452 -7.20 12.50 8.48
CA SER A 452 -8.38 12.32 9.33
C SER A 452 -9.18 11.09 8.92
N VAL A 453 -8.57 9.89 9.01
CA VAL A 453 -9.23 8.61 8.72
C VAL A 453 -9.14 7.67 9.90
N PHE A 454 -10.04 6.70 9.99
CA PHE A 454 -10.00 5.69 11.03
C PHE A 454 -8.67 4.92 11.01
N PHE A 455 -8.03 4.81 12.19
CA PHE A 455 -6.81 4.05 12.40
C PHE A 455 -6.96 3.26 13.70
N HIS A 456 -7.00 1.93 13.61
CA HIS A 456 -7.36 1.05 14.73
C HIS A 456 -6.40 1.18 15.92
N GLU A 457 -5.09 1.17 15.68
CA GLU A 457 -4.06 1.37 16.71
C GLU A 457 -4.28 2.68 17.48
N MET A 458 -4.52 3.79 16.77
CA MET A 458 -4.75 5.09 17.39
C MET A 458 -6.04 5.12 18.20
N GLN A 459 -7.10 4.46 17.73
CA GLN A 459 -8.38 4.37 18.47
C GLN A 459 -8.26 3.51 19.74
N CYS A 460 -7.46 2.43 19.69
CA CYS A 460 -7.13 1.65 20.89
C CYS A 460 -6.40 2.49 21.93
N LEU A 461 -5.40 3.27 21.52
CA LEU A 461 -4.65 4.17 22.40
C LEU A 461 -5.54 5.27 22.99
N ALA A 462 -6.44 5.87 22.20
CA ALA A 462 -7.41 6.84 22.68
C ALA A 462 -8.38 6.23 23.70
N SER A 463 -8.81 4.99 23.48
CA SER A 463 -9.65 4.24 24.43
C SER A 463 -8.90 3.88 25.73
N ASP A 464 -7.60 3.73 25.66
CA ASP A 464 -6.70 3.50 26.81
C ASP A 464 -6.35 4.79 27.57
N GLY A 465 -6.89 5.94 27.14
CA GLY A 465 -6.72 7.23 27.81
C GLY A 465 -5.52 8.06 27.35
N PHE A 466 -4.95 7.77 26.20
CA PHE A 466 -3.88 8.57 25.61
C PHE A 466 -4.45 9.63 24.66
N PHE A 467 -3.83 10.81 24.63
CA PHE A 467 -3.84 11.63 23.44
C PHE A 467 -3.00 10.94 22.37
N VAL A 468 -3.48 10.88 21.13
CA VAL A 468 -2.65 10.50 19.98
C VAL A 468 -2.43 11.74 19.12
N ILE A 469 -1.18 12.12 18.94
CA ILE A 469 -0.78 13.31 18.18
C ILE A 469 0.07 12.88 16.99
N TYR A 470 -0.14 13.50 15.84
CA TYR A 470 0.63 13.21 14.63
C TYR A 470 0.65 14.36 13.64
N THR A 471 1.67 14.36 12.79
CA THR A 471 1.85 15.32 11.69
C THR A 471 2.50 14.62 10.50
N ASN A 472 2.51 15.28 9.37
CA ASN A 472 3.23 14.88 8.16
C ASN A 472 4.48 15.76 8.01
N PRO A 473 5.66 15.32 8.49
CA PRO A 473 6.90 16.10 8.41
C PRO A 473 7.42 16.17 6.98
N ARG A 474 8.44 16.99 6.72
CA ARG A 474 9.18 16.95 5.44
C ARG A 474 9.59 15.51 5.13
N GLY A 475 9.50 15.12 3.86
CA GLY A 475 9.59 13.74 3.40
C GLY A 475 8.24 13.10 3.07
N SER A 476 7.13 13.63 3.61
CA SER A 476 5.77 13.13 3.36
C SER A 476 5.27 13.50 1.96
N ASP A 477 4.30 12.73 1.46
CA ASP A 477 3.59 12.99 0.20
C ASP A 477 2.55 14.10 0.32
N GLY A 478 1.90 14.44 -0.81
CA GLY A 478 0.73 15.31 -0.87
C GLY A 478 1.03 16.82 -0.86
N ARG A 479 2.30 17.22 -0.84
CA ARG A 479 2.72 18.62 -0.77
C ARG A 479 3.81 18.98 -1.80
N GLY A 480 3.87 18.22 -2.88
CA GLY A 480 4.83 18.42 -3.95
C GLY A 480 6.20 17.78 -3.68
N GLU A 481 6.98 17.72 -4.74
CA GLU A 481 8.28 17.03 -4.76
C GLU A 481 9.31 17.70 -3.82
N ALA A 482 9.30 19.04 -3.74
CA ALA A 482 10.24 19.78 -2.89
C ALA A 482 10.03 19.50 -1.38
N PHE A 483 8.79 19.28 -0.94
CA PHE A 483 8.49 18.92 0.43
C PHE A 483 8.81 17.45 0.72
N ALA A 484 8.63 16.57 -0.26
CA ALA A 484 8.86 15.15 -0.15
C ALA A 484 10.36 14.76 -0.24
N ASP A 485 11.23 15.67 -0.73
CA ASP A 485 12.65 15.38 -0.92
C ASP A 485 13.47 15.67 0.34
N ILE A 486 13.78 14.62 1.08
CA ILE A 486 14.70 14.66 2.23
C ILE A 486 16.00 13.87 1.95
N THR A 487 16.45 13.81 0.69
CA THR A 487 17.71 13.17 0.32
C THR A 487 18.86 13.75 1.14
N GLU A 488 19.65 12.88 1.77
CA GLU A 488 20.83 13.20 2.59
C GLU A 488 20.56 13.98 3.90
N VAL A 489 19.29 14.22 4.25
CA VAL A 489 18.90 14.92 5.49
C VAL A 489 18.00 14.10 6.41
N PHE A 490 17.96 12.80 6.22
CA PHE A 490 17.25 11.87 7.11
C PHE A 490 17.71 12.02 8.57
N GLY A 491 16.79 12.16 9.50
CA GLY A 491 17.06 12.36 10.91
C GLY A 491 17.54 13.79 11.26
N LYS A 492 17.36 14.75 10.34
CA LYS A 492 17.67 16.18 10.55
C LYS A 492 16.39 17.00 10.43
N ASP A 493 16.05 17.39 9.21
CA ASP A 493 14.92 18.26 8.91
C ASP A 493 13.58 17.66 9.32
N ASP A 494 13.41 16.37 9.07
CA ASP A 494 12.26 15.57 9.45
C ASP A 494 12.16 15.36 10.98
N PHE A 495 13.29 15.18 11.66
CA PHE A 495 13.39 15.13 13.12
C PHE A 495 13.03 16.49 13.74
N ASP A 496 13.59 17.60 13.22
CA ASP A 496 13.30 18.94 13.71
C ASP A 496 11.82 19.30 13.57
N ASP A 497 11.18 18.91 12.47
CA ASP A 497 9.73 19.09 12.25
C ASP A 497 8.89 18.34 13.30
N LEU A 498 9.28 17.12 13.67
CA LEU A 498 8.58 16.32 14.68
C LEU A 498 8.80 16.84 16.09
N MET A 499 10.00 17.35 16.40
CA MET A 499 10.29 18.00 17.70
C MET A 499 9.48 19.27 17.84
N GLU A 500 9.42 20.11 16.81
CA GLU A 500 8.61 21.33 16.78
C GLU A 500 7.11 21.02 16.87
N PHE A 501 6.64 20.01 16.10
CA PHE A 501 5.24 19.58 16.18
C PHE A 501 4.86 19.16 17.60
N THR A 502 5.74 18.46 18.31
CA THR A 502 5.46 18.08 19.70
C THR A 502 5.24 19.31 20.59
N ASP A 503 6.03 20.39 20.40
CA ASP A 503 5.84 21.65 21.12
C ASP A 503 4.48 22.30 20.78
N GLN A 504 4.12 22.31 19.49
CA GLN A 504 2.84 22.84 19.02
C GLN A 504 1.66 22.04 19.57
N ALA A 505 1.74 20.71 19.58
CA ALA A 505 0.69 19.84 20.12
C ALA A 505 0.49 20.04 21.64
N LEU A 506 1.56 20.17 22.41
CA LEU A 506 1.51 20.47 23.85
C LEU A 506 0.89 21.86 24.12
N SER A 507 1.18 22.83 23.29
CA SER A 507 0.59 24.18 23.36
C SER A 507 -0.91 24.15 22.99
N HIS A 508 -1.27 23.41 21.93
CA HIS A 508 -2.65 23.28 21.46
C HIS A 508 -3.52 22.47 22.43
N CYS A 509 -2.95 21.46 23.10
CA CYS A 509 -3.62 20.59 24.05
C CYS A 509 -2.94 20.66 25.43
N PRO A 510 -3.24 21.70 26.24
CA PRO A 510 -2.59 21.91 27.53
C PRO A 510 -2.88 20.81 28.57
N ASP A 511 -3.84 19.93 28.31
CA ASP A 511 -4.17 18.78 29.15
C ASP A 511 -3.25 17.57 28.91
N ILE A 512 -2.37 17.61 27.92
CA ILE A 512 -1.28 16.63 27.77
C ILE A 512 -0.25 16.86 28.90
N ASP A 513 0.20 15.78 29.51
CA ASP A 513 1.32 15.80 30.46
C ASP A 513 2.64 15.71 29.68
N PRO A 514 3.48 16.75 29.64
CA PRO A 514 4.71 16.77 28.85
C PRO A 514 5.76 15.74 29.29
N GLU A 515 5.69 15.27 30.56
CA GLU A 515 6.59 14.23 31.06
C GLU A 515 6.13 12.79 30.67
N ARG A 516 4.94 12.65 30.11
CA ARG A 516 4.30 11.37 29.78
C ARG A 516 3.96 11.27 28.30
N VAL A 517 4.90 11.71 27.45
CA VAL A 517 4.77 11.60 25.99
C VAL A 517 5.61 10.44 25.49
N GLY A 518 4.98 9.43 24.91
CA GLY A 518 5.64 8.34 24.20
C GLY A 518 5.75 8.61 22.70
N ILE A 519 6.57 7.84 22.01
CA ILE A 519 6.66 7.83 20.54
C ILE A 519 6.40 6.43 20.00
N CYS A 520 5.71 6.36 18.85
CA CYS A 520 5.43 5.12 18.16
C CYS A 520 5.54 5.32 16.64
N GLY A 521 6.01 4.32 15.92
CA GLY A 521 6.03 4.37 14.47
C GLY A 521 6.59 3.13 13.81
N GLY A 522 6.25 2.94 12.55
CA GLY A 522 6.66 1.77 11.78
C GLY A 522 7.43 2.11 10.51
N SER A 523 8.39 1.23 10.11
CA SER A 523 9.21 1.44 8.92
C SER A 523 10.09 2.71 9.06
N TYR A 524 9.91 3.71 8.20
CA TYR A 524 10.54 5.02 8.41
C TYR A 524 10.17 5.63 9.79
N GLY A 525 8.91 5.52 10.23
CA GLY A 525 8.52 5.94 11.58
C GLY A 525 9.27 5.19 12.68
N GLY A 526 9.53 3.89 12.48
CA GLY A 526 10.39 3.09 13.36
C GLY A 526 11.86 3.51 13.31
N PHE A 527 12.38 3.89 12.13
CA PHE A 527 13.69 4.55 12.00
C PHE A 527 13.74 5.80 12.86
N MET A 528 12.72 6.66 12.76
CA MET A 528 12.65 7.90 13.53
C MET A 528 12.53 7.65 15.04
N CYS A 529 11.78 6.64 15.49
CA CYS A 529 11.75 6.22 16.88
C CYS A 529 13.15 5.80 17.37
N ASN A 530 13.88 4.98 16.60
CA ASN A 530 15.24 4.57 16.91
C ASN A 530 16.21 5.78 16.92
N TRP A 531 16.01 6.73 16.00
CA TRP A 531 16.80 7.97 15.92
C TRP A 531 16.58 8.81 17.18
N MET A 532 15.32 9.09 17.54
CA MET A 532 14.97 9.87 18.72
C MET A 532 15.51 9.29 20.03
N VAL A 533 15.49 7.96 20.18
CA VAL A 533 16.05 7.27 21.37
C VAL A 533 17.53 7.61 21.58
N GLY A 534 18.29 7.80 20.51
CA GLY A 534 19.71 8.14 20.56
C GLY A 534 20.03 9.65 20.56
N HIS A 535 19.05 10.53 20.24
CA HIS A 535 19.31 11.95 19.98
C HIS A 535 18.52 12.91 20.88
N THR A 536 17.54 12.41 21.63
CA THR A 536 16.79 13.20 22.61
C THR A 536 16.38 12.36 23.81
N HIS A 537 16.15 13.01 24.95
CA HIS A 537 15.65 12.37 26.18
C HIS A 537 14.24 12.85 26.54
N ARG A 538 13.56 13.48 25.58
CA ARG A 538 12.26 14.11 25.78
C ARG A 538 11.14 13.12 26.05
N TYR A 539 11.20 11.92 25.47
CA TYR A 539 10.10 10.98 25.44
C TYR A 539 10.22 9.92 26.53
N ALA A 540 9.07 9.62 27.18
CA ALA A 540 8.98 8.66 28.29
C ALA A 540 9.11 7.20 27.83
N ALA A 541 8.68 6.88 26.61
CA ALA A 541 8.73 5.55 26.02
C ALA A 541 8.85 5.62 24.49
N ALA A 542 9.42 4.56 23.89
CA ALA A 542 9.49 4.40 22.45
C ALA A 542 9.00 3.01 22.02
N VAL A 543 8.19 2.97 20.95
CA VAL A 543 7.77 1.73 20.27
C VAL A 543 8.21 1.81 18.81
N SER A 544 9.24 1.03 18.47
CA SER A 544 9.82 0.98 17.13
C SER A 544 9.36 -0.29 16.42
N GLN A 545 8.60 -0.15 15.34
CA GLN A 545 7.98 -1.26 14.63
C GLN A 545 8.63 -1.45 13.25
N ARG A 546 8.97 -2.71 12.85
CA ARG A 546 9.53 -3.03 11.51
C ARG A 546 10.51 -1.97 11.02
N SER A 547 11.54 -1.73 11.82
CA SER A 547 12.34 -0.51 11.77
C SER A 547 13.72 -0.68 11.12
N ILE A 548 14.33 0.45 10.85
CA ILE A 548 15.71 0.57 10.39
C ILE A 548 16.54 1.13 11.55
N SER A 549 17.69 0.51 11.84
CA SER A 549 18.65 1.04 12.78
C SER A 549 20.03 1.30 12.16
N ASN A 550 20.35 0.61 11.07
CA ASN A 550 21.68 0.62 10.48
C ASN A 550 21.62 0.62 8.95
N TYR A 551 21.90 1.76 8.34
CA TYR A 551 21.93 1.88 6.88
C TYR A 551 23.07 1.11 6.20
N LEU A 552 24.11 0.69 6.95
CA LEU A 552 25.14 -0.20 6.42
C LEU A 552 24.56 -1.58 6.12
N THR A 553 23.78 -2.16 7.04
CA THR A 553 23.13 -3.45 6.86
C THR A 553 21.93 -3.36 5.92
N LYS A 554 21.11 -2.31 6.05
CA LYS A 554 19.96 -2.09 5.17
C LYS A 554 20.36 -2.09 3.70
N CYS A 555 21.48 -1.43 3.36
CA CYS A 555 22.00 -1.35 1.99
C CYS A 555 22.26 -2.72 1.39
N LEU A 556 22.83 -3.63 2.17
CA LEU A 556 23.38 -4.89 1.67
C LEU A 556 22.42 -6.08 1.83
N TYR A 557 21.36 -5.89 2.60
CA TYR A 557 20.51 -7.01 3.01
C TYR A 557 19.08 -6.93 2.49
N THR A 558 18.52 -5.74 2.29
CA THR A 558 17.09 -5.58 2.01
C THR A 558 16.76 -5.62 0.52
N ASP A 559 15.49 -5.90 0.22
CA ASP A 559 14.96 -5.99 -1.14
C ASP A 559 15.09 -4.69 -1.96
N ILE A 560 15.24 -3.55 -1.28
CA ILE A 560 15.44 -2.23 -1.90
C ILE A 560 16.81 -1.63 -1.63
N GLY A 561 17.62 -2.23 -0.76
CA GLY A 561 18.88 -1.66 -0.30
C GLY A 561 19.89 -1.40 -1.42
N TYR A 562 19.91 -2.26 -2.45
CA TYR A 562 20.85 -2.17 -3.57
C TYR A 562 20.79 -0.84 -4.35
N TYR A 563 19.70 -0.07 -4.22
CA TYR A 563 19.58 1.27 -4.82
C TYR A 563 19.17 2.35 -3.80
N ALA A 564 18.30 2.00 -2.83
CA ALA A 564 17.69 2.99 -1.95
C ALA A 564 18.69 3.72 -1.05
N ASN A 565 19.77 3.06 -0.67
CA ASN A 565 20.79 3.67 0.18
C ASN A 565 21.44 4.90 -0.49
N ARG A 566 21.80 4.78 -1.78
CA ARG A 566 22.36 5.91 -2.52
C ARG A 566 21.35 7.05 -2.66
N LEU A 567 20.08 6.71 -2.88
CA LEU A 567 19.00 7.70 -2.99
C LEU A 567 18.74 8.41 -1.64
N GLN A 568 18.81 7.69 -0.53
CA GLN A 568 18.49 8.23 0.80
C GLN A 568 19.69 8.91 1.43
N MET A 569 20.85 8.26 1.41
CA MET A 569 22.06 8.69 2.10
C MET A 569 23.06 9.42 1.19
N GLY A 570 22.85 9.40 -0.12
CA GLY A 570 23.76 9.99 -1.12
C GLY A 570 25.06 9.20 -1.34
N ALA A 571 25.22 8.03 -0.71
CA ALA A 571 26.41 7.19 -0.85
C ALA A 571 26.10 5.73 -0.52
N TYR A 572 26.91 4.81 -1.08
CA TYR A 572 27.02 3.45 -0.55
C TYR A 572 28.04 3.37 0.59
N PRO A 573 27.97 2.35 1.48
CA PRO A 573 28.90 2.21 2.61
C PRO A 573 30.40 2.20 2.25
N TRP A 574 30.74 1.68 1.08
CA TRP A 574 32.14 1.64 0.59
C TRP A 574 32.60 2.92 -0.11
N GLU A 575 31.67 3.83 -0.44
CA GLU A 575 31.97 5.15 -0.98
C GLU A 575 32.21 6.16 0.16
N ASP A 576 31.32 6.18 1.18
CA ASP A 576 31.44 7.05 2.36
C ASP A 576 30.82 6.38 3.59
N PHE A 577 31.60 5.57 4.28
CA PHE A 577 31.21 4.88 5.50
C PHE A 577 30.74 5.84 6.59
N HIS A 578 31.47 6.94 6.80
CA HIS A 578 31.17 7.87 7.89
C HIS A 578 29.85 8.60 7.68
N LYS A 579 29.55 9.00 6.46
CA LYS A 579 28.28 9.61 6.09
C LYS A 579 27.10 8.65 6.35
N VAL A 580 27.18 7.42 5.84
CA VAL A 580 26.13 6.41 6.01
C VAL A 580 25.95 6.02 7.48
N TRP A 581 27.07 5.87 8.23
CA TRP A 581 27.03 5.56 9.66
C TRP A 581 26.40 6.71 10.47
N SER A 582 26.77 7.97 10.19
CA SER A 582 26.25 9.14 10.93
C SER A 582 24.73 9.33 10.80
N MET A 583 24.11 8.82 9.72
CA MET A 583 22.67 8.81 9.51
C MET A 583 21.98 7.52 10.00
N SER A 584 22.73 6.57 10.53
CA SER A 584 22.19 5.33 11.10
C SER A 584 21.80 5.54 12.56
N PRO A 585 20.57 5.27 13.01
CA PRO A 585 20.15 5.41 14.42
C PRO A 585 21.07 4.70 15.40
N LEU A 586 21.64 3.58 15.00
CA LEU A 586 22.57 2.79 15.82
C LEU A 586 23.82 3.59 16.24
N SER A 587 24.23 4.61 15.48
CA SER A 587 25.36 5.48 15.84
C SER A 587 25.11 6.27 17.13
N GLY A 588 23.85 6.61 17.43
CA GLY A 588 23.41 7.30 18.65
C GLY A 588 23.05 6.38 19.82
N ALA A 589 23.02 5.06 19.63
CA ALA A 589 22.48 4.12 20.62
C ALA A 589 23.20 4.15 21.99
N ALA A 590 24.46 4.61 22.06
CA ALA A 590 25.20 4.79 23.31
C ALA A 590 24.58 5.90 24.19
N GLN A 591 23.81 6.81 23.63
CA GLN A 591 23.14 7.91 24.33
C GLN A 591 21.73 7.54 24.80
N ALA A 592 21.23 6.33 24.45
CA ALA A 592 19.86 5.91 24.75
C ALA A 592 19.57 5.91 26.25
N ARG A 593 18.41 6.46 26.61
CA ARG A 593 17.86 6.44 27.99
C ARG A 593 16.37 6.08 27.98
N THR A 594 15.67 6.31 26.89
CA THR A 594 14.23 6.07 26.74
C THR A 594 13.97 4.56 26.66
N PRO A 595 13.07 4.00 27.48
CA PRO A 595 12.60 2.63 27.36
C PRO A 595 12.14 2.30 25.95
N LEU A 596 12.65 1.20 25.37
CA LEU A 596 12.45 0.85 23.95
C LEU A 596 11.80 -0.51 23.77
N LEU A 597 10.65 -0.55 23.10
CA LEU A 597 10.03 -1.76 22.57
C LEU A 597 10.31 -1.85 21.05
N LEU A 598 10.80 -3.01 20.61
CA LEU A 598 10.98 -3.32 19.19
C LEU A 598 9.98 -4.41 18.78
N LEU A 599 9.14 -4.13 17.77
CA LEU A 599 8.19 -5.08 17.20
C LEU A 599 8.63 -5.41 15.77
N GLN A 600 9.05 -6.66 15.52
CA GLN A 600 9.69 -7.05 14.28
C GLN A 600 9.14 -8.39 13.77
N SER A 601 9.22 -8.60 12.46
CA SER A 601 8.85 -9.84 11.77
C SER A 601 10.08 -10.52 11.17
N ASP A 602 10.13 -11.85 11.16
CA ASP A 602 11.29 -12.59 10.67
C ASP A 602 11.36 -12.73 9.14
N GLU A 603 10.22 -12.54 8.43
CA GLU A 603 10.16 -12.49 6.97
C GLU A 603 10.05 -11.06 6.42
N ASP A 604 10.41 -10.06 7.22
CA ASP A 604 10.50 -8.67 6.78
C ASP A 604 11.80 -8.44 5.99
N TYR A 605 11.72 -8.56 4.69
CA TYR A 605 12.85 -8.32 3.77
C TYR A 605 13.01 -6.84 3.37
N ARG A 606 12.10 -5.96 3.83
CA ARG A 606 12.13 -4.52 3.61
C ARG A 606 12.89 -3.77 4.71
N CYS A 607 12.62 -4.12 5.96
CA CYS A 607 13.33 -3.65 7.15
C CYS A 607 13.77 -4.88 7.94
N TRP A 608 14.98 -5.32 7.69
CA TRP A 608 15.50 -6.60 8.11
C TRP A 608 15.52 -6.78 9.64
N MET A 609 15.17 -7.97 10.12
CA MET A 609 15.14 -8.25 11.55
C MET A 609 16.51 -8.02 12.24
N GLY A 610 17.62 -8.18 11.50
CA GLY A 610 18.96 -7.90 12.01
C GLY A 610 19.15 -6.46 12.48
N ASP A 611 18.45 -5.50 11.86
CA ASP A 611 18.46 -4.10 12.30
C ASP A 611 17.82 -3.95 13.69
N ALA A 612 16.67 -4.60 13.93
CA ALA A 612 16.03 -4.62 15.24
C ALA A 612 16.91 -5.30 16.30
N VAL A 613 17.55 -6.43 15.95
CA VAL A 613 18.48 -7.16 16.85
C VAL A 613 19.69 -6.27 17.23
N GLN A 614 20.27 -5.54 16.28
CA GLN A 614 21.38 -4.62 16.54
C GLN A 614 20.97 -3.51 17.53
N MET A 615 19.82 -2.85 17.28
CA MET A 615 19.31 -1.79 18.14
C MET A 615 18.95 -2.32 19.54
N PHE A 616 18.25 -3.47 19.62
CA PHE A 616 17.96 -4.16 20.88
C PHE A 616 19.24 -4.40 21.69
N SER A 617 20.25 -4.98 21.07
CA SER A 617 21.50 -5.34 21.74
C SER A 617 22.27 -4.08 22.23
N ALA A 618 22.33 -3.05 21.39
CA ALA A 618 23.02 -1.81 21.72
C ALA A 618 22.37 -1.08 22.90
N VAL A 619 21.04 -0.87 22.84
CA VAL A 619 20.29 -0.18 23.91
C VAL A 619 20.25 -1.01 25.20
N LYS A 620 20.07 -2.32 25.11
CA LYS A 620 20.07 -3.21 26.27
C LYS A 620 21.39 -3.17 27.04
N ARG A 621 22.52 -3.06 26.34
CA ARG A 621 23.85 -2.93 26.95
C ARG A 621 24.05 -1.63 27.71
N GLN A 622 23.25 -0.58 27.44
CA GLN A 622 23.27 0.66 28.23
C GLN A 622 22.48 0.53 29.55
N GLY A 623 21.85 -0.64 29.83
CA GLY A 623 21.01 -0.84 31.02
C GLY A 623 19.60 -0.25 30.88
N VAL A 624 19.22 0.25 29.71
CA VAL A 624 17.90 0.80 29.43
C VAL A 624 16.87 -0.33 29.36
N PRO A 625 15.66 -0.18 29.94
CA PRO A 625 14.57 -1.11 29.75
C PRO A 625 14.31 -1.33 28.24
N THR A 626 14.52 -2.55 27.77
CA THR A 626 14.42 -2.86 26.34
C THR A 626 13.77 -4.23 26.15
N ARG A 627 12.76 -4.31 25.28
CA ARG A 627 12.10 -5.55 24.88
C ARG A 627 12.07 -5.63 23.36
N MET A 628 12.19 -6.83 22.82
CA MET A 628 11.93 -7.12 21.41
C MET A 628 10.94 -8.27 21.32
N VAL A 629 9.94 -8.14 20.44
CA VAL A 629 8.99 -9.20 20.10
C VAL A 629 9.16 -9.52 18.62
N LEU A 630 9.50 -10.78 18.33
CA LEU A 630 9.68 -11.28 16.97
C LEU A 630 8.46 -12.11 16.55
N PHE A 631 7.81 -11.72 15.47
CA PHE A 631 6.64 -12.40 14.90
C PHE A 631 7.08 -13.33 13.77
N HIS A 632 6.87 -14.65 13.95
CA HIS A 632 7.25 -15.66 12.98
C HIS A 632 6.29 -15.75 11.80
N GLY A 633 6.84 -15.88 10.59
CA GLY A 633 6.10 -16.00 9.34
C GLY A 633 5.27 -14.76 9.00
N GLU A 634 5.66 -13.60 9.51
CA GLU A 634 5.11 -12.30 9.17
C GLU A 634 6.15 -11.49 8.41
N ASN A 635 5.66 -10.58 7.57
CA ASN A 635 6.49 -9.68 6.78
C ASN A 635 6.31 -8.21 7.20
N HIS A 636 6.77 -7.27 6.38
CA HIS A 636 6.66 -5.84 6.63
C HIS A 636 5.22 -5.33 6.80
N GLU A 637 4.23 -6.09 6.33
CA GLU A 637 2.82 -5.69 6.37
C GLU A 637 2.07 -6.19 7.63
N LEU A 638 2.75 -6.72 8.64
CA LEU A 638 2.13 -7.28 9.86
C LEU A 638 0.99 -6.41 10.41
N SER A 639 1.21 -5.10 10.58
CA SER A 639 0.21 -4.19 11.18
C SER A 639 -1.03 -3.96 10.30
N ARG A 640 -0.94 -4.21 8.99
CA ARG A 640 -1.98 -3.90 7.99
C ARG A 640 -2.67 -5.14 7.43
N GLY A 641 -1.89 -6.15 7.03
CA GLY A 641 -2.38 -7.36 6.39
C GLY A 641 -1.90 -8.67 7.02
N GLY A 642 -1.18 -8.61 8.15
CA GLY A 642 -0.71 -9.78 8.88
C GLY A 642 -1.85 -10.62 9.47
N ARG A 643 -1.53 -11.79 9.96
CA ARG A 643 -2.51 -12.70 10.56
C ARG A 643 -3.20 -12.03 11.77
N PRO A 644 -4.52 -12.11 11.90
CA PRO A 644 -5.28 -11.38 12.90
C PRO A 644 -4.76 -11.55 14.34
N LYS A 645 -4.43 -12.75 14.77
CA LYS A 645 -3.88 -12.99 16.13
C LYS A 645 -2.54 -12.28 16.36
N ASN A 646 -1.69 -12.18 15.33
CA ASN A 646 -0.42 -11.47 15.42
C ASN A 646 -0.62 -9.95 15.41
N ARG A 647 -1.58 -9.43 14.64
CA ARG A 647 -1.97 -8.01 14.69
C ARG A 647 -2.46 -7.62 16.08
N ILE A 648 -3.34 -8.42 16.68
CA ILE A 648 -3.88 -8.22 18.04
C ILE A 648 -2.74 -8.30 19.06
N ARG A 649 -1.86 -9.32 18.97
CA ARG A 649 -0.71 -9.45 19.87
C ARG A 649 0.24 -8.26 19.77
N ARG A 650 0.48 -7.76 18.58
CA ARG A 650 1.30 -6.56 18.36
C ARG A 650 0.72 -5.35 19.10
N LEU A 651 -0.59 -5.09 18.97
CA LEU A 651 -1.27 -4.01 19.69
C LEU A 651 -1.17 -4.19 21.20
N GLN A 652 -1.36 -5.42 21.69
CA GLN A 652 -1.25 -5.71 23.12
C GLN A 652 0.14 -5.36 23.69
N GLU A 653 1.22 -5.70 23.00
CA GLU A 653 2.58 -5.37 23.43
C GLU A 653 2.81 -3.85 23.46
N LEU A 654 2.34 -3.16 22.42
CA LEU A 654 2.42 -1.71 22.28
C LEU A 654 1.66 -1.00 23.43
N GLU A 655 0.40 -1.33 23.64
CA GLU A 655 -0.45 -0.77 24.70
C GLU A 655 0.19 -0.98 26.09
N GLN A 656 0.62 -2.19 26.39
CA GLN A 656 1.23 -2.51 27.68
C GLN A 656 2.54 -1.75 27.90
N TRP A 657 3.35 -1.57 26.86
CA TRP A 657 4.61 -0.84 26.95
C TRP A 657 4.36 0.64 27.26
N LEU A 658 3.49 1.27 26.51
CA LEU A 658 3.16 2.68 26.70
C LEU A 658 2.51 2.93 28.08
N LYS A 659 1.57 2.09 28.50
CA LYS A 659 0.97 2.17 29.86
C LYS A 659 1.97 1.99 31.00
N THR A 660 3.06 1.28 30.74
CA THR A 660 4.08 1.02 31.77
C THR A 660 4.99 2.23 31.97
N TYR A 661 5.29 2.98 30.92
CA TYR A 661 6.32 4.02 30.96
C TYR A 661 5.79 5.43 30.73
N CYS A 662 4.61 5.59 30.18
CA CYS A 662 3.88 6.86 30.07
C CYS A 662 2.71 6.89 31.04
#